data_55966b7ebd2b25e3a52ac90132c48b42
#
_entry.id   55966b7ebd2b25e3a52ac90132c48b42
#
_cell.length_a   1.000
_cell.length_b   1.000
_cell.length_c   1.000
_cell.angle_alpha   90.00
_cell.angle_beta   90.00
_cell.angle_gamma   90.00
#
_symmetry.space_group_name_H-M   'P 1'
#
loop_
_entity.id
_entity.type
_entity.pdbx_description
1 polymer ?
#
loop_
_entity_poly.entity_id
_entity_poly.type
_entity_poly.pdbx_seq_one_letter_code
_entity_poly.pdbx_strand_id
1 'polypeptide(L)'
;VGRNDTVADLNEVNDVRAVILIPAYGQPSLTAETLRTAVAQQCDFPFAVVVVNDGCPSPETHEICQNFASSHNGTVFYLRKANNGLSAARNTGLEFALQAFPALEAVFFLDCDNHIDPGLLQRLVHALRTSDERTGWIYTDVDKFGFASFSDMSGSYSALEHLFRSFCEAGSMVSRRMLDAGARFDEAMRKGVEDWEFWLQGLSLGFHGIHVPNAGFHYRRRGESMLTDAERDFTSILDYIRKKHSALYNVQAVLRREIEDHARYAIFHPDTGQVRNLTNASKSLEPKPLDDYLTKLLRAAEKPNYANCPGHLLVMHQATYDFLATKKVLGGVLWMMECALQHAATATCTFSFRNAAQFGLSSRSMEMRKSDPLSVSTPVVPVHIWAAEAGALLAQQFPEGGFAFGNHWHTSKPMRTHDFKLQLAFPFATSSTLLVAPEAFHSLFERLQQVADGKERAFWHSVPLDRYRAQPSMPRDYYPELFKIPSPFPVESAEKSIAFVLDRPSAEGIARCHALAESAMQNGLIPSLVCFGSTLSAEPRDLKAFAEIILLPLSSFDETGDARYTQNYMGTDLPLLDGRDRQAALGTLSAFSTVVSVKSRGLHLLAGALRKLKVKTYAVIDGERDGTSNSVIGCSAFEQAYDAVLPETPEIMRLCRAVGYPSGKLKEWNACFPAQREPAINKELKQTDVLYL
;
A
#
# COMPACT_ATOMS: atom_id res chain seq x y z
N VAL A 1 -36.59 -15.90 -29.44
CA VAL A 1 -37.42 -15.88 -28.21
C VAL A 1 -38.70 -16.61 -28.56
N GLY A 2 -38.76 -17.93 -28.31
CA GLY A 2 -40.00 -18.71 -28.40
C GLY A 2 -40.78 -18.51 -27.10
N ARG A 3 -41.92 -17.86 -27.20
CA ARG A 3 -42.89 -17.84 -26.12
C ARG A 3 -43.43 -19.25 -25.92
N ASN A 4 -43.09 -19.92 -24.83
CA ASN A 4 -43.92 -20.92 -24.23
C ASN A 4 -44.52 -20.26 -22.99
N ASP A 5 -45.81 -19.93 -23.10
CA ASP A 5 -46.64 -19.39 -22.02
C ASP A 5 -46.86 -20.47 -20.96
N THR A 6 -45.99 -20.59 -20.01
CA THR A 6 -46.32 -21.08 -18.68
C THR A 6 -46.19 -19.88 -17.73
N VAL A 7 -47.37 -19.41 -17.32
CA VAL A 7 -47.53 -18.32 -16.36
C VAL A 7 -46.92 -18.81 -15.03
N ALA A 8 -45.65 -18.54 -14.78
CA ALA A 8 -45.13 -18.52 -13.39
C ALA A 8 -45.95 -17.46 -12.66
N ASP A 9 -46.29 -17.77 -11.38
CA ASP A 9 -47.07 -16.85 -10.57
C ASP A 9 -46.28 -15.53 -10.48
N LEU A 10 -46.77 -14.45 -11.10
CA LEU A 10 -46.11 -13.17 -11.22
C LEU A 10 -45.68 -12.57 -9.86
N ASN A 11 -46.31 -13.03 -8.78
CA ASN A 11 -45.97 -12.63 -7.42
C ASN A 11 -44.67 -13.27 -6.93
N GLU A 12 -44.39 -14.54 -7.25
CA GLU A 12 -43.14 -15.22 -6.85
C GLU A 12 -41.92 -14.65 -7.57
N VAL A 13 -42.08 -14.24 -8.82
CA VAL A 13 -41.00 -13.62 -9.63
C VAL A 13 -40.62 -12.24 -9.09
N ASN A 14 -41.61 -11.48 -8.58
CA ASN A 14 -41.36 -10.13 -8.05
C ASN A 14 -40.57 -10.11 -6.73
N ASP A 15 -40.56 -11.20 -5.97
CA ASP A 15 -39.94 -11.27 -4.65
C ASP A 15 -38.51 -11.89 -4.65
N VAL A 16 -38.01 -12.33 -5.79
CA VAL A 16 -36.67 -12.92 -5.91
C VAL A 16 -35.60 -11.94 -5.44
N ARG A 17 -34.83 -12.35 -4.40
CA ARG A 17 -33.79 -11.53 -3.75
C ARG A 17 -32.39 -11.85 -4.26
N ALA A 18 -32.14 -13.09 -4.68
CA ALA A 18 -30.85 -13.51 -5.16
C ALA A 18 -30.96 -14.39 -6.40
N VAL A 19 -29.98 -14.29 -7.28
CA VAL A 19 -29.88 -15.11 -8.48
C VAL A 19 -28.57 -15.88 -8.45
N ILE A 20 -28.58 -17.16 -8.77
CA ILE A 20 -27.42 -17.95 -9.15
C ILE A 20 -27.35 -17.96 -10.66
N LEU A 21 -26.29 -17.37 -11.25
CA LEU A 21 -26.10 -17.27 -12.67
C LEU A 21 -25.06 -18.27 -13.15
N ILE A 22 -25.48 -19.18 -14.06
CA ILE A 22 -24.66 -20.29 -14.56
C ILE A 22 -24.46 -20.14 -16.07
N PRO A 23 -23.29 -19.74 -16.56
CA PRO A 23 -22.94 -19.84 -17.97
C PRO A 23 -22.64 -21.31 -18.31
N ALA A 24 -23.28 -21.84 -19.36
CA ALA A 24 -23.15 -23.25 -19.77
C ALA A 24 -22.62 -23.37 -21.20
N TYR A 25 -21.49 -24.07 -21.33
CA TYR A 25 -20.90 -24.43 -22.63
C TYR A 25 -20.11 -25.71 -22.52
N GLY A 26 -20.50 -26.74 -23.25
CA GLY A 26 -19.89 -28.08 -23.13
C GLY A 26 -20.26 -28.79 -21.83
N GLN A 27 -19.68 -29.95 -21.61
CA GLN A 27 -19.66 -30.69 -20.33
C GLN A 27 -21.05 -30.93 -19.71
N PRO A 28 -21.96 -31.59 -20.43
CA PRO A 28 -23.34 -31.77 -19.99
C PRO A 28 -23.48 -32.42 -18.60
N SER A 29 -22.66 -33.44 -18.29
CA SER A 29 -22.70 -34.12 -16.99
C SER A 29 -22.34 -33.20 -15.83
N LEU A 30 -21.29 -32.36 -15.99
CA LEU A 30 -20.88 -31.40 -14.96
C LEU A 30 -21.91 -30.29 -14.78
N THR A 31 -22.50 -29.82 -15.90
CA THR A 31 -23.62 -28.87 -15.86
C THR A 31 -24.80 -29.40 -15.06
N ALA A 32 -25.14 -30.71 -15.21
CA ALA A 32 -26.18 -31.35 -14.42
C ALA A 32 -25.84 -31.44 -12.93
N GLU A 33 -24.57 -31.73 -12.61
CA GLU A 33 -24.09 -31.74 -11.22
C GLU A 33 -24.19 -30.36 -10.58
N THR A 34 -23.71 -29.32 -11.26
CA THR A 34 -23.78 -27.92 -10.82
C THR A 34 -25.23 -27.47 -10.57
N LEU A 35 -26.13 -27.76 -11.55
CA LEU A 35 -27.53 -27.40 -11.43
C LEU A 35 -28.22 -28.06 -10.21
N ARG A 36 -27.89 -29.33 -9.89
CA ARG A 36 -28.40 -30.00 -8.69
C ARG A 36 -28.01 -29.25 -7.42
N THR A 37 -26.78 -28.76 -7.32
CA THR A 37 -26.34 -27.99 -6.13
C THR A 37 -26.97 -26.60 -6.09
N ALA A 38 -27.20 -25.99 -7.25
CA ALA A 38 -27.82 -24.67 -7.37
C ALA A 38 -29.31 -24.69 -6.94
N VAL A 39 -30.07 -25.70 -7.35
CA VAL A 39 -31.51 -25.79 -6.97
C VAL A 39 -31.70 -26.30 -5.54
N ALA A 40 -30.69 -26.91 -4.93
CA ALA A 40 -30.72 -27.42 -3.56
C ALA A 40 -30.45 -26.37 -2.48
N GLN A 41 -30.36 -25.09 -2.85
CA GLN A 41 -30.12 -24.02 -1.88
C GLN A 41 -31.26 -23.89 -0.87
N GLN A 42 -30.89 -23.63 0.39
CA GLN A 42 -31.78 -23.44 1.52
C GLN A 42 -31.68 -22.00 2.00
N CYS A 43 -32.70 -21.20 1.68
CA CYS A 43 -32.77 -19.78 1.97
C CYS A 43 -34.12 -19.42 2.62
N ASP A 44 -34.11 -18.40 3.47
CA ASP A 44 -35.33 -17.80 4.06
C ASP A 44 -35.94 -16.71 3.14
N PHE A 45 -35.42 -16.59 1.93
CA PHE A 45 -35.88 -15.66 0.90
C PHE A 45 -36.01 -16.38 -0.46
N PRO A 46 -36.84 -15.88 -1.39
CA PRO A 46 -36.95 -16.41 -2.74
C PRO A 46 -35.67 -16.16 -3.54
N PHE A 47 -35.21 -17.18 -4.26
CA PHE A 47 -34.05 -17.10 -5.17
C PHE A 47 -34.41 -17.74 -6.51
N ALA A 48 -33.61 -17.39 -7.54
CA ALA A 48 -33.70 -17.99 -8.86
C ALA A 48 -32.35 -18.48 -9.37
N VAL A 49 -32.38 -19.44 -10.28
CA VAL A 49 -31.22 -19.94 -11.03
C VAL A 49 -31.39 -19.55 -12.48
N VAL A 50 -30.47 -18.77 -13.01
CA VAL A 50 -30.46 -18.34 -14.43
C VAL A 50 -29.35 -19.10 -15.12
N VAL A 51 -29.71 -19.98 -16.05
CA VAL A 51 -28.76 -20.75 -16.88
C VAL A 51 -28.67 -20.15 -18.26
N VAL A 52 -27.48 -19.79 -18.68
CA VAL A 52 -27.24 -19.22 -20.03
C VAL A 52 -26.43 -20.19 -20.87
N ASN A 53 -27.06 -20.85 -21.81
CA ASN A 53 -26.40 -21.66 -22.83
C ASN A 53 -25.81 -20.75 -23.91
N ASP A 54 -24.49 -20.64 -23.93
CA ASP A 54 -23.72 -19.80 -24.86
C ASP A 54 -23.51 -20.51 -26.23
N GLY A 55 -24.60 -21.01 -26.82
CA GLY A 55 -24.53 -21.66 -28.14
C GLY A 55 -23.76 -22.96 -28.15
N CYS A 56 -23.86 -23.73 -27.04
CA CYS A 56 -23.17 -25.01 -26.93
C CYS A 56 -23.56 -25.94 -28.12
N PRO A 57 -22.58 -26.56 -28.83
CA PRO A 57 -22.84 -27.47 -29.91
C PRO A 57 -23.41 -28.83 -29.44
N SER A 58 -23.20 -29.20 -28.15
CA SER A 58 -23.74 -30.43 -27.59
C SER A 58 -25.25 -30.31 -27.32
N PRO A 59 -26.11 -31.13 -27.98
CA PRO A 59 -27.55 -31.14 -27.74
C PRO A 59 -27.88 -31.54 -26.29
N GLU A 60 -27.09 -32.40 -25.67
CA GLU A 60 -27.29 -32.88 -24.29
C GLU A 60 -27.23 -31.71 -23.29
N THR A 61 -26.37 -30.73 -23.52
CA THR A 61 -26.33 -29.51 -22.64
C THR A 61 -27.64 -28.74 -22.73
N HIS A 62 -28.22 -28.63 -23.95
CA HIS A 62 -29.51 -28.01 -24.14
C HIS A 62 -30.64 -28.76 -23.45
N GLU A 63 -30.70 -30.10 -23.64
CA GLU A 63 -31.71 -30.95 -23.05
C GLU A 63 -31.67 -30.91 -21.52
N ILE A 64 -30.45 -30.98 -20.92
CA ILE A 64 -30.27 -30.91 -19.46
C ILE A 64 -30.80 -29.57 -18.92
N CYS A 65 -30.38 -28.44 -19.51
CA CYS A 65 -30.83 -27.12 -19.05
C CYS A 65 -32.33 -26.94 -19.20
N GLN A 66 -32.92 -27.42 -20.30
CA GLN A 66 -34.37 -27.37 -20.56
C GLN A 66 -35.15 -28.25 -19.55
N ASN A 67 -34.65 -29.46 -19.23
CA ASN A 67 -35.26 -30.37 -18.29
C ASN A 67 -35.25 -29.78 -16.89
N PHE A 68 -34.13 -29.17 -16.46
CA PHE A 68 -34.07 -28.48 -15.18
C PHE A 68 -35.06 -27.30 -15.10
N ALA A 69 -35.15 -26.48 -16.15
CA ALA A 69 -36.09 -25.37 -16.20
C ALA A 69 -37.55 -25.86 -16.13
N SER A 70 -37.86 -26.97 -16.82
CA SER A 70 -39.21 -27.55 -16.78
C SER A 70 -39.57 -28.21 -15.47
N SER A 71 -38.59 -28.87 -14.82
CA SER A 71 -38.79 -29.57 -13.53
C SER A 71 -38.84 -28.61 -12.33
N HIS A 72 -38.23 -27.41 -12.45
CA HIS A 72 -38.15 -26.40 -11.41
C HIS A 72 -38.74 -25.08 -11.92
N ASN A 73 -39.93 -25.15 -12.48
CA ASN A 73 -40.64 -23.99 -13.00
C ASN A 73 -40.79 -22.90 -11.93
N GLY A 74 -40.52 -21.65 -12.30
CA GLY A 74 -40.51 -20.53 -11.35
C GLY A 74 -39.19 -20.32 -10.61
N THR A 75 -38.34 -21.36 -10.51
CA THR A 75 -37.01 -21.25 -9.88
C THR A 75 -35.86 -21.24 -10.89
N VAL A 76 -35.93 -22.07 -11.96
CA VAL A 76 -34.87 -22.18 -12.97
C VAL A 76 -35.32 -21.52 -14.26
N PHE A 77 -34.55 -20.55 -14.73
CA PHE A 77 -34.75 -19.83 -15.97
C PHE A 77 -33.65 -20.19 -16.97
N TYR A 78 -34.05 -20.68 -18.15
CA TYR A 78 -33.15 -21.10 -19.20
C TYR A 78 -33.08 -20.11 -20.35
N LEU A 79 -31.92 -19.59 -20.65
CA LEU A 79 -31.64 -18.71 -21.77
C LEU A 79 -30.71 -19.42 -22.77
N ARG A 80 -30.94 -19.22 -24.06
CA ARG A 80 -30.04 -19.72 -25.11
C ARG A 80 -29.69 -18.60 -26.07
N LYS A 81 -28.41 -18.47 -26.38
CA LYS A 81 -27.90 -17.44 -27.32
C LYS A 81 -26.85 -18.05 -28.27
N ALA A 82 -26.48 -17.31 -29.30
CA ALA A 82 -25.32 -17.65 -30.11
C ALA A 82 -24.03 -17.50 -29.26
N ASN A 83 -23.04 -18.37 -29.52
CA ASN A 83 -21.78 -18.32 -28.77
C ASN A 83 -21.07 -16.97 -28.99
N ASN A 84 -20.76 -16.32 -27.87
CA ASN A 84 -19.97 -15.09 -27.84
C ASN A 84 -18.98 -15.06 -26.68
N GLY A 85 -18.80 -16.18 -25.97
CA GLY A 85 -17.84 -16.37 -24.88
C GLY A 85 -18.41 -16.12 -23.48
N LEU A 86 -17.62 -16.52 -22.50
CA LEU A 86 -18.01 -16.58 -21.09
C LEU A 86 -18.50 -15.23 -20.54
N SER A 87 -17.76 -14.14 -20.77
CA SER A 87 -18.13 -12.79 -20.36
C SER A 87 -19.49 -12.36 -20.95
N ALA A 88 -19.74 -12.64 -22.23
CA ALA A 88 -21.01 -12.31 -22.88
C ALA A 88 -22.17 -13.16 -22.34
N ALA A 89 -21.92 -14.42 -22.00
CA ALA A 89 -22.95 -15.28 -21.38
C ALA A 89 -23.33 -14.75 -19.98
N ARG A 90 -22.34 -14.38 -19.16
CA ARG A 90 -22.60 -13.77 -17.84
C ARG A 90 -23.35 -12.44 -17.97
N ASN A 91 -22.97 -11.56 -18.90
CA ASN A 91 -23.68 -10.29 -19.13
C ASN A 91 -25.12 -10.51 -19.57
N THR A 92 -25.39 -11.48 -20.47
CA THR A 92 -26.76 -11.81 -20.89
C THR A 92 -27.61 -12.25 -19.71
N GLY A 93 -27.06 -13.08 -18.81
CA GLY A 93 -27.76 -13.51 -17.61
C GLY A 93 -27.97 -12.37 -16.60
N LEU A 94 -26.99 -11.46 -16.45
CA LEU A 94 -27.12 -10.27 -15.61
C LEU A 94 -28.22 -9.34 -16.14
N GLU A 95 -28.28 -9.07 -17.43
CA GLU A 95 -29.32 -8.23 -18.03
C GLU A 95 -30.71 -8.83 -17.81
N PHE A 96 -30.84 -10.13 -18.04
CA PHE A 96 -32.10 -10.83 -17.74
C PHE A 96 -32.48 -10.70 -16.26
N ALA A 97 -31.55 -10.99 -15.34
CA ALA A 97 -31.84 -10.95 -13.90
C ALA A 97 -32.25 -9.55 -13.43
N LEU A 98 -31.57 -8.51 -13.93
CA LEU A 98 -31.88 -7.10 -13.59
C LEU A 98 -33.27 -6.65 -14.10
N GLN A 99 -33.72 -7.21 -15.23
CA GLN A 99 -35.01 -6.89 -15.82
C GLN A 99 -36.15 -7.73 -15.23
N ALA A 100 -35.89 -9.02 -14.99
CA ALA A 100 -36.91 -9.96 -14.53
C ALA A 100 -37.22 -9.88 -13.04
N PHE A 101 -36.24 -9.47 -12.20
CA PHE A 101 -36.36 -9.51 -10.75
C PHE A 101 -36.22 -8.12 -10.11
N PRO A 102 -37.32 -7.39 -9.94
CA PRO A 102 -37.27 -6.01 -9.40
C PRO A 102 -36.70 -5.94 -7.97
N ALA A 103 -36.93 -6.97 -7.16
CA ALA A 103 -36.47 -7.05 -5.75
C ALA A 103 -35.07 -7.65 -5.61
N LEU A 104 -34.35 -7.90 -6.70
CA LEU A 104 -33.01 -8.50 -6.69
C LEU A 104 -32.01 -7.68 -5.86
N GLU A 105 -31.35 -8.32 -4.92
CA GLU A 105 -30.32 -7.73 -4.08
C GLU A 105 -28.91 -8.10 -4.56
N ALA A 106 -28.74 -9.33 -5.11
CA ALA A 106 -27.42 -9.82 -5.54
C ALA A 106 -27.49 -10.97 -6.55
N VAL A 107 -26.38 -11.16 -7.28
CA VAL A 107 -26.16 -12.27 -8.19
C VAL A 107 -24.92 -13.05 -7.77
N PHE A 108 -25.02 -14.35 -7.60
CA PHE A 108 -23.89 -15.25 -7.39
C PHE A 108 -23.51 -15.91 -8.72
N PHE A 109 -22.27 -15.80 -9.14
CA PHE A 109 -21.77 -16.47 -10.33
C PHE A 109 -21.32 -17.89 -10.00
N LEU A 110 -21.77 -18.87 -10.77
CA LEU A 110 -21.42 -20.28 -10.59
C LEU A 110 -21.08 -20.89 -11.94
N ASP A 111 -19.82 -21.22 -12.17
CA ASP A 111 -19.46 -21.91 -13.41
C ASP A 111 -20.03 -23.33 -13.44
N CYS A 112 -20.32 -23.81 -14.64
CA CYS A 112 -21.10 -25.04 -14.87
C CYS A 112 -20.36 -26.35 -14.51
N ASP A 113 -19.23 -26.27 -13.87
CA ASP A 113 -18.45 -27.40 -13.36
C ASP A 113 -18.12 -27.34 -11.87
N ASN A 114 -18.55 -26.26 -11.18
CA ASN A 114 -18.34 -26.06 -9.75
C ASN A 114 -19.55 -26.48 -8.92
N HIS A 115 -19.36 -26.64 -7.61
CA HIS A 115 -20.40 -27.03 -6.66
C HIS A 115 -20.53 -26.02 -5.53
N ILE A 116 -21.72 -25.98 -4.93
CA ILE A 116 -22.00 -25.12 -3.76
C ILE A 116 -22.80 -25.90 -2.70
N ASP A 117 -22.48 -25.61 -1.43
CA ASP A 117 -23.21 -26.16 -0.30
C ASP A 117 -24.62 -25.55 -0.19
N PRO A 118 -25.62 -26.29 0.35
CA PRO A 118 -27.01 -25.81 0.40
C PRO A 118 -27.22 -24.49 1.14
N GLY A 119 -26.34 -24.11 2.08
CA GLY A 119 -26.47 -22.87 2.84
C GLY A 119 -25.64 -21.70 2.31
N LEU A 120 -24.95 -21.83 1.18
CA LEU A 120 -24.04 -20.79 0.66
C LEU A 120 -24.79 -19.46 0.41
N LEU A 121 -25.87 -19.53 -0.35
CA LEU A 121 -26.61 -18.33 -0.77
C LEU A 121 -27.15 -17.53 0.44
N GLN A 122 -27.69 -18.24 1.44
CA GLN A 122 -28.15 -17.64 2.70
C GLN A 122 -27.04 -16.88 3.43
N ARG A 123 -25.85 -17.50 3.55
CA ARG A 123 -24.70 -16.89 4.25
C ARG A 123 -24.21 -15.64 3.53
N LEU A 124 -24.10 -15.68 2.20
CA LEU A 124 -23.59 -14.55 1.42
C LEU A 124 -24.60 -13.38 1.40
N VAL A 125 -25.90 -13.63 1.22
CA VAL A 125 -26.92 -12.57 1.26
C VAL A 125 -27.02 -11.95 2.65
N HIS A 126 -26.94 -12.75 3.71
CA HIS A 126 -26.89 -12.22 5.07
C HIS A 126 -25.69 -11.29 5.29
N ALA A 127 -24.51 -11.70 4.83
CA ALA A 127 -23.31 -10.87 4.91
C ALA A 127 -23.46 -9.55 4.11
N LEU A 128 -24.09 -9.60 2.93
CA LEU A 128 -24.34 -8.40 2.15
C LEU A 128 -25.32 -7.43 2.86
N ARG A 129 -26.40 -7.95 3.45
CA ARG A 129 -27.39 -7.15 4.18
C ARG A 129 -26.84 -6.48 5.44
N THR A 130 -25.83 -7.10 6.07
CA THR A 130 -25.18 -6.60 7.30
C THR A 130 -23.94 -5.76 7.01
N SER A 131 -23.55 -5.63 5.76
CA SER A 131 -22.38 -4.87 5.34
C SER A 131 -22.70 -3.40 5.04
N ASP A 132 -21.66 -2.59 4.82
CA ASP A 132 -21.81 -1.20 4.43
C ASP A 132 -22.28 -1.02 2.96
N GLU A 133 -22.72 0.18 2.62
CA GLU A 133 -23.23 0.51 1.28
C GLU A 133 -22.16 0.42 0.17
N ARG A 134 -20.89 0.47 0.51
CA ARG A 134 -19.76 0.35 -0.40
C ARG A 134 -19.36 -1.10 -0.68
N THR A 135 -20.01 -2.06 -0.04
CA THR A 135 -19.78 -3.48 -0.34
C THR A 135 -20.35 -3.82 -1.70
N GLY A 136 -19.46 -4.04 -2.65
CA GLY A 136 -19.80 -4.40 -4.04
C GLY A 136 -19.93 -5.90 -4.27
N TRP A 137 -19.14 -6.69 -3.55
CA TRP A 137 -19.19 -8.15 -3.69
C TRP A 137 -18.81 -8.88 -2.41
N ILE A 138 -19.25 -10.12 -2.32
CA ILE A 138 -18.93 -11.06 -1.25
C ILE A 138 -18.20 -12.25 -1.89
N TYR A 139 -17.03 -12.60 -1.37
CA TYR A 139 -16.30 -13.80 -1.77
C TYR A 139 -16.07 -14.73 -0.58
N THR A 140 -15.74 -15.98 -0.87
CA THR A 140 -15.54 -17.01 0.16
C THR A 140 -14.25 -17.77 -0.10
N ASP A 141 -13.86 -18.62 0.85
CA ASP A 141 -12.80 -19.60 0.64
C ASP A 141 -13.15 -20.48 -0.57
N VAL A 142 -12.15 -20.78 -1.36
CA VAL A 142 -12.28 -21.63 -2.55
C VAL A 142 -11.75 -23.02 -2.21
N ASP A 143 -12.64 -23.97 -1.96
CA ASP A 143 -12.27 -25.36 -1.71
C ASP A 143 -12.07 -26.10 -3.04
N LYS A 144 -10.82 -26.32 -3.43
CA LYS A 144 -10.49 -26.99 -4.69
C LYS A 144 -10.57 -28.51 -4.55
N PHE A 145 -11.18 -29.15 -5.53
CA PHE A 145 -11.32 -30.61 -5.59
C PHE A 145 -11.08 -31.15 -7.03
N GLY A 146 -11.04 -32.45 -7.18
CA GLY A 146 -10.78 -33.11 -8.46
C GLY A 146 -9.30 -33.41 -8.67
N PHE A 147 -8.67 -32.84 -9.71
CA PHE A 147 -7.26 -33.08 -10.02
C PHE A 147 -6.28 -32.62 -8.92
N ALA A 148 -6.66 -31.60 -8.16
CA ALA A 148 -5.92 -31.16 -6.97
C ALA A 148 -6.91 -30.76 -5.87
N SER A 149 -6.57 -31.01 -4.62
CA SER A 149 -7.41 -30.71 -3.46
C SER A 149 -6.65 -29.82 -2.50
N PHE A 150 -7.08 -28.56 -2.34
CA PHE A 150 -6.56 -27.59 -1.38
C PHE A 150 -7.52 -26.37 -1.31
N SER A 151 -7.49 -25.63 -0.22
CA SER A 151 -8.21 -24.36 -0.09
C SER A 151 -7.35 -23.20 -0.52
N ASP A 152 -7.97 -22.17 -1.12
CA ASP A 152 -7.29 -20.99 -1.64
C ASP A 152 -8.19 -19.74 -1.49
N MET A 153 -7.66 -18.57 -1.83
CA MET A 153 -8.38 -17.28 -1.89
C MET A 153 -9.16 -16.94 -0.63
N SER A 154 -8.58 -17.18 0.55
CA SER A 154 -9.23 -16.92 1.82
C SER A 154 -8.63 -15.71 2.55
N GLY A 155 -9.42 -15.11 3.46
CA GLY A 155 -9.00 -14.03 4.34
C GLY A 155 -9.53 -12.65 3.96
N SER A 156 -9.26 -11.66 4.81
CA SER A 156 -9.80 -10.30 4.66
C SER A 156 -9.39 -9.66 3.35
N TYR A 157 -10.30 -8.91 2.74
CA TYR A 157 -10.05 -8.21 1.49
C TYR A 157 -8.99 -7.12 1.65
N SER A 158 -8.11 -7.03 0.68
CA SER A 158 -7.15 -5.92 0.51
C SER A 158 -7.25 -5.36 -0.90
N ALA A 159 -7.65 -4.11 -1.00
CA ALA A 159 -7.71 -3.42 -2.28
C ALA A 159 -6.32 -3.21 -2.88
N LEU A 160 -5.29 -3.04 -2.03
CA LEU A 160 -3.90 -2.95 -2.49
C LEU A 160 -3.44 -4.24 -3.17
N GLU A 161 -3.61 -5.38 -2.51
CA GLU A 161 -3.20 -6.66 -3.07
C GLU A 161 -4.00 -7.03 -4.32
N HIS A 162 -5.29 -6.67 -4.35
CA HIS A 162 -6.15 -6.92 -5.49
C HIS A 162 -5.68 -6.21 -6.78
N LEU A 163 -4.93 -5.12 -6.67
CA LEU A 163 -4.30 -4.50 -7.84
C LEU A 163 -3.22 -5.37 -8.50
N PHE A 164 -2.64 -6.30 -7.77
CA PHE A 164 -1.45 -7.04 -8.22
C PHE A 164 -1.68 -8.53 -8.43
N ARG A 165 -2.77 -9.06 -7.88
CA ARG A 165 -3.18 -10.45 -8.06
C ARG A 165 -4.69 -10.61 -8.00
N SER A 166 -5.21 -11.66 -8.62
CA SER A 166 -6.61 -12.06 -8.42
C SER A 166 -6.81 -12.44 -6.95
N PHE A 167 -7.73 -11.76 -6.29
CA PHE A 167 -7.98 -11.88 -4.87
C PHE A 167 -9.22 -12.74 -4.56
N CYS A 168 -10.14 -12.78 -5.49
CA CYS A 168 -11.34 -13.58 -5.44
C CYS A 168 -11.65 -14.16 -6.81
N GLU A 169 -12.23 -15.32 -6.82
CA GLU A 169 -12.62 -16.08 -7.98
C GLU A 169 -14.01 -15.63 -8.47
N ALA A 170 -14.38 -15.99 -9.71
CA ALA A 170 -15.72 -15.69 -10.26
C ALA A 170 -16.84 -16.21 -9.36
N GLY A 171 -16.67 -17.37 -8.70
CA GLY A 171 -17.59 -17.94 -7.73
C GLY A 171 -17.82 -17.06 -6.51
N SER A 172 -18.30 -15.86 -6.75
CA SER A 172 -18.53 -14.79 -5.78
C SER A 172 -19.88 -14.13 -6.03
N MET A 173 -20.40 -13.42 -5.03
CA MET A 173 -21.69 -12.73 -5.12
C MET A 173 -21.48 -11.24 -5.35
N VAL A 174 -22.05 -10.69 -6.43
CA VAL A 174 -22.06 -9.26 -6.74
C VAL A 174 -23.35 -8.62 -6.25
N SER A 175 -23.25 -7.43 -5.62
CA SER A 175 -24.41 -6.67 -5.16
C SER A 175 -25.14 -5.98 -6.33
N ARG A 176 -26.47 -5.84 -6.20
CA ARG A 176 -27.30 -5.07 -7.15
C ARG A 176 -26.75 -3.65 -7.31
N ARG A 177 -26.31 -3.01 -6.23
CA ARG A 177 -25.73 -1.65 -6.24
C ARG A 177 -24.54 -1.50 -7.19
N MET A 178 -23.62 -2.48 -7.19
CA MET A 178 -22.47 -2.48 -8.09
C MET A 178 -22.89 -2.67 -9.56
N LEU A 179 -23.90 -3.53 -9.79
CA LEU A 179 -24.46 -3.73 -11.13
C LEU A 179 -25.20 -2.49 -11.66
N ASP A 180 -25.96 -1.80 -10.80
CA ASP A 180 -26.66 -0.55 -11.14
C ASP A 180 -25.67 0.61 -11.37
N ALA A 181 -24.50 0.58 -10.76
CA ALA A 181 -23.39 1.49 -11.05
C ALA A 181 -22.69 1.20 -12.38
N GLY A 182 -23.11 0.17 -13.11
CA GLY A 182 -22.66 -0.12 -14.48
C GLY A 182 -21.60 -1.23 -14.59
N ALA A 183 -21.30 -1.98 -13.53
CA ALA A 183 -20.34 -3.08 -13.60
C ALA A 183 -20.84 -4.19 -14.55
N ARG A 184 -20.00 -4.58 -15.53
CA ARG A 184 -20.25 -5.66 -16.49
C ARG A 184 -18.94 -6.37 -16.82
N PHE A 185 -19.01 -7.64 -17.14
CA PHE A 185 -17.85 -8.38 -17.65
C PHE A 185 -17.35 -7.79 -18.97
N ASP A 186 -16.04 -7.73 -19.13
CA ASP A 186 -15.43 -7.28 -20.37
C ASP A 186 -15.45 -8.39 -21.44
N GLU A 187 -16.27 -8.23 -22.47
CA GLU A 187 -16.42 -9.23 -23.54
C GLU A 187 -15.22 -9.31 -24.48
N ALA A 188 -14.29 -8.34 -24.41
CA ALA A 188 -13.01 -8.41 -25.10
C ALA A 188 -12.02 -9.37 -24.44
N MET A 189 -12.20 -9.68 -23.15
CA MET A 189 -11.37 -10.62 -22.40
C MET A 189 -11.84 -12.06 -22.65
N ARG A 190 -11.19 -12.75 -23.57
CA ARG A 190 -11.55 -14.11 -23.99
C ARG A 190 -10.58 -15.20 -23.55
N LYS A 191 -9.47 -14.82 -22.91
CA LYS A 191 -8.37 -15.72 -22.55
C LYS A 191 -8.30 -16.02 -21.05
N GLY A 192 -9.34 -15.66 -20.29
CA GLY A 192 -9.39 -15.80 -18.82
C GLY A 192 -9.07 -14.50 -18.09
N VAL A 193 -9.13 -14.54 -16.77
CA VAL A 193 -8.89 -13.42 -15.84
C VAL A 193 -9.92 -12.28 -15.96
N GLU A 194 -11.05 -12.55 -16.63
CA GLU A 194 -12.16 -11.60 -16.78
C GLU A 194 -12.87 -11.31 -15.46
N ASP A 195 -12.79 -12.25 -14.51
CA ASP A 195 -13.29 -12.10 -13.16
C ASP A 195 -12.45 -11.09 -12.35
N TRP A 196 -11.13 -11.17 -12.44
CA TRP A 196 -10.25 -10.19 -11.80
C TRP A 196 -10.52 -8.78 -12.34
N GLU A 197 -10.64 -8.62 -13.65
CA GLU A 197 -10.98 -7.34 -14.27
C GLU A 197 -12.35 -6.81 -13.78
N PHE A 198 -13.35 -7.68 -13.67
CA PHE A 198 -14.69 -7.32 -13.21
C PHE A 198 -14.67 -6.77 -11.76
N TRP A 199 -13.90 -7.41 -10.86
CA TRP A 199 -13.76 -6.93 -9.49
C TRP A 199 -12.94 -5.62 -9.41
N LEU A 200 -11.94 -5.43 -10.26
CA LEU A 200 -11.22 -4.16 -10.38
C LEU A 200 -12.11 -3.03 -10.91
N GLN A 201 -13.07 -3.36 -11.80
CA GLN A 201 -14.08 -2.39 -12.22
C GLN A 201 -14.94 -1.94 -11.03
N GLY A 202 -15.36 -2.88 -10.16
CA GLY A 202 -16.05 -2.57 -8.91
C GLY A 202 -15.22 -1.64 -8.01
N LEU A 203 -13.93 -1.92 -7.89
CA LEU A 203 -13.00 -1.08 -7.14
C LEU A 203 -12.86 0.33 -7.74
N SER A 204 -12.88 0.44 -9.07
CA SER A 204 -12.88 1.74 -9.78
C SER A 204 -14.16 2.54 -9.55
N LEU A 205 -15.29 1.87 -9.38
CA LEU A 205 -16.59 2.45 -9.06
C LEU A 205 -16.75 2.80 -7.56
N GLY A 206 -15.73 2.54 -6.74
CA GLY A 206 -15.69 2.89 -5.31
C GLY A 206 -16.20 1.80 -4.37
N PHE A 207 -16.44 0.60 -4.88
CA PHE A 207 -16.84 -0.57 -4.10
C PHE A 207 -15.63 -1.37 -3.59
N HIS A 208 -15.87 -2.25 -2.63
CA HIS A 208 -14.90 -3.21 -2.10
C HIS A 208 -15.53 -4.58 -1.84
N GLY A 209 -14.69 -5.60 -1.70
CA GLY A 209 -15.11 -6.95 -1.38
C GLY A 209 -15.14 -7.23 0.12
N ILE A 210 -15.95 -8.21 0.53
CA ILE A 210 -15.94 -8.76 1.89
C ILE A 210 -15.77 -10.27 1.81
N HIS A 211 -14.95 -10.81 2.70
CA HIS A 211 -14.75 -12.26 2.84
C HIS A 211 -15.72 -12.89 3.83
N VAL A 212 -16.38 -13.96 3.40
CA VAL A 212 -17.21 -14.83 4.25
C VAL A 212 -16.54 -16.20 4.34
N PRO A 213 -15.95 -16.56 5.48
CA PRO A 213 -15.24 -17.83 5.59
C PRO A 213 -16.19 -19.01 5.58
N ASN A 214 -15.74 -20.13 5.02
CA ASN A 214 -16.42 -21.43 5.02
C ASN A 214 -17.87 -21.35 4.50
N ALA A 215 -18.11 -20.57 3.44
CA ALA A 215 -19.44 -20.48 2.86
C ALA A 215 -19.82 -21.68 1.97
N GLY A 216 -18.86 -22.54 1.64
CA GLY A 216 -19.13 -23.79 0.92
C GLY A 216 -19.15 -23.63 -0.59
N PHE A 217 -18.14 -22.98 -1.16
CA PHE A 217 -17.88 -22.95 -2.59
C PHE A 217 -16.78 -23.94 -2.95
N HIS A 218 -17.07 -24.87 -3.84
CA HIS A 218 -16.18 -25.96 -4.27
C HIS A 218 -15.81 -25.79 -5.74
N TYR A 219 -14.53 -25.54 -6.00
CA TYR A 219 -13.97 -25.30 -7.33
C TYR A 219 -13.34 -26.56 -7.90
N ARG A 220 -13.82 -27.01 -9.04
CA ARG A 220 -13.28 -28.23 -9.72
C ARG A 220 -11.99 -27.91 -10.47
N ARG A 221 -10.89 -28.54 -10.04
CA ARG A 221 -9.62 -28.50 -10.80
C ARG A 221 -9.61 -29.61 -11.85
N ARG A 222 -9.29 -29.21 -13.08
CA ARG A 222 -9.07 -30.09 -14.23
C ARG A 222 -7.63 -30.02 -14.69
N GLY A 223 -7.15 -30.99 -15.47
CA GLY A 223 -5.78 -31.03 -16.00
C GLY A 223 -5.47 -29.88 -16.94
N GLU A 224 -6.45 -29.49 -17.78
CA GLU A 224 -6.39 -28.33 -18.66
C GLU A 224 -7.57 -27.39 -18.39
N SER A 225 -7.30 -26.10 -18.34
CA SER A 225 -8.31 -25.05 -18.06
C SER A 225 -7.95 -23.75 -18.76
N MET A 226 -8.90 -22.81 -18.85
CA MET A 226 -8.65 -21.46 -19.36
C MET A 226 -7.52 -20.74 -18.60
N LEU A 227 -7.30 -21.08 -17.33
CA LEU A 227 -6.20 -20.54 -16.54
C LEU A 227 -4.84 -20.89 -17.13
N THR A 228 -4.67 -22.11 -17.68
CA THR A 228 -3.41 -22.54 -18.32
C THR A 228 -3.11 -21.73 -19.58
N ASP A 229 -4.15 -21.33 -20.31
CA ASP A 229 -4.00 -20.46 -21.50
C ASP A 229 -3.72 -19.01 -21.10
N ALA A 230 -4.36 -18.53 -20.03
CA ALA A 230 -4.12 -17.20 -19.49
C ALA A 230 -2.69 -17.03 -19.00
N GLU A 231 -2.08 -18.07 -18.37
CA GLU A 231 -0.70 -18.03 -17.90
C GLU A 231 0.32 -17.78 -19.04
N ARG A 232 0.04 -18.23 -20.25
CA ARG A 232 0.92 -18.00 -21.41
C ARG A 232 0.94 -16.55 -21.88
N ASP A 233 -0.20 -15.86 -21.78
CA ASP A 233 -0.39 -14.47 -22.24
C ASP A 233 -0.52 -13.47 -21.08
N PHE A 234 -0.15 -13.88 -19.86
CA PHE A 234 -0.44 -13.15 -18.63
C PHE A 234 0.08 -11.71 -18.64
N THR A 235 1.26 -11.49 -19.20
CA THR A 235 1.83 -10.12 -19.29
C THR A 235 0.96 -9.19 -20.14
N SER A 236 0.47 -9.66 -21.29
CA SER A 236 -0.40 -8.85 -22.17
C SER A 236 -1.77 -8.58 -21.53
N ILE A 237 -2.30 -9.54 -20.79
CA ILE A 237 -3.55 -9.40 -20.03
C ILE A 237 -3.37 -8.36 -18.92
N LEU A 238 -2.28 -8.42 -18.15
CA LEU A 238 -1.95 -7.43 -17.13
C LEU A 238 -1.82 -6.01 -17.71
N ASP A 239 -1.12 -5.87 -18.82
CA ASP A 239 -0.96 -4.57 -19.48
C ASP A 239 -2.30 -4.00 -19.93
N TYR A 240 -3.19 -4.85 -20.45
CA TYR A 240 -4.55 -4.46 -20.80
C TYR A 240 -5.34 -3.97 -19.57
N ILE A 241 -5.37 -4.75 -18.49
CA ILE A 241 -6.04 -4.41 -17.23
C ILE A 241 -5.49 -3.09 -16.65
N ARG A 242 -4.17 -2.96 -16.56
CA ARG A 242 -3.49 -1.76 -16.04
C ARG A 242 -3.80 -0.51 -16.85
N LYS A 243 -3.87 -0.65 -18.19
CA LYS A 243 -4.24 0.45 -19.07
C LYS A 243 -5.70 0.84 -18.90
N LYS A 244 -6.61 -0.13 -18.86
CA LYS A 244 -8.05 0.08 -18.70
C LYS A 244 -8.36 0.77 -17.35
N HIS A 245 -7.72 0.33 -16.28
CA HIS A 245 -7.89 0.84 -14.93
C HIS A 245 -6.76 1.77 -14.48
N SER A 246 -6.18 2.56 -15.38
CA SER A 246 -5.01 3.41 -15.12
C SER A 246 -5.18 4.36 -13.93
N ALA A 247 -6.42 4.73 -13.59
CA ALA A 247 -6.72 5.52 -12.40
C ALA A 247 -6.39 4.79 -11.08
N LEU A 248 -6.48 3.46 -11.05
CA LEU A 248 -6.10 2.64 -9.91
C LEU A 248 -4.58 2.42 -9.81
N TYR A 249 -3.90 2.43 -10.96
CA TYR A 249 -2.47 2.10 -11.10
C TYR A 249 -1.55 3.31 -11.19
N ASN A 250 -1.92 4.45 -10.62
CA ASN A 250 -1.01 5.57 -10.46
C ASN A 250 -0.38 5.60 -9.06
N VAL A 251 0.77 6.25 -8.93
CA VAL A 251 1.57 6.27 -7.67
C VAL A 251 0.73 6.71 -6.47
N GLN A 252 -0.10 7.74 -6.63
CA GLN A 252 -0.90 8.29 -5.54
C GLN A 252 -2.04 7.36 -5.13
N ALA A 253 -2.65 6.67 -6.09
CA ALA A 253 -3.71 5.70 -5.81
C ALA A 253 -3.15 4.49 -5.06
N VAL A 254 -1.98 3.96 -5.48
CA VAL A 254 -1.31 2.85 -4.81
C VAL A 254 -0.86 3.26 -3.41
N LEU A 255 -0.25 4.45 -3.25
CA LEU A 255 0.19 4.96 -1.95
C LEU A 255 -0.99 5.13 -0.97
N ARG A 256 -2.12 5.68 -1.43
CA ARG A 256 -3.33 5.82 -0.61
C ARG A 256 -3.83 4.46 -0.12
N ARG A 257 -3.88 3.47 -1.01
CA ARG A 257 -4.32 2.12 -0.63
C ARG A 257 -3.35 1.43 0.31
N GLU A 258 -2.05 1.62 0.13
CA GLU A 258 -1.06 1.13 1.11
C GLU A 258 -1.33 1.71 2.51
N ILE A 259 -1.60 3.02 2.59
CA ILE A 259 -1.93 3.69 3.85
C ILE A 259 -3.26 3.18 4.45
N GLU A 260 -4.25 2.88 3.62
CA GLU A 260 -5.58 2.44 4.06
C GLU A 260 -5.61 0.97 4.49
N ASP A 261 -4.95 0.10 3.73
CA ASP A 261 -5.13 -1.35 3.82
C ASP A 261 -4.01 -2.07 4.56
N HIS A 262 -2.82 -1.47 4.67
CA HIS A 262 -1.63 -2.19 5.12
C HIS A 262 -1.02 -1.61 6.40
N ALA A 263 -0.98 -2.42 7.47
CA ALA A 263 -0.20 -2.09 8.65
C ALA A 263 1.30 -2.25 8.35
N ARG A 264 2.02 -1.13 8.24
CA ARG A 264 3.47 -1.15 7.95
C ARG A 264 4.29 -1.50 9.16
N TYR A 265 3.84 -1.06 10.34
CA TYR A 265 4.54 -1.27 11.62
C TYR A 265 3.60 -1.85 12.67
N ALA A 266 4.10 -2.79 13.46
CA ALA A 266 3.52 -3.18 14.73
C ALA A 266 4.50 -2.84 15.84
N ILE A 267 4.09 -2.01 16.78
CA ILE A 267 4.91 -1.51 17.87
C ILE A 267 4.43 -2.13 19.16
N PHE A 268 5.28 -2.95 19.78
CA PHE A 268 5.04 -3.48 21.11
C PHE A 268 5.58 -2.52 22.18
N HIS A 269 4.73 -2.18 23.15
CA HIS A 269 5.04 -1.36 24.31
C HIS A 269 5.19 -2.26 25.54
N PRO A 270 6.41 -2.60 25.96
CA PRO A 270 6.63 -3.55 27.06
C PRO A 270 6.14 -3.02 28.42
N ASP A 271 6.09 -1.71 28.60
CA ASP A 271 5.58 -1.04 29.80
C ASP A 271 4.06 -1.13 29.97
N THR A 272 3.30 -1.27 28.87
CA THR A 272 1.85 -1.37 28.90
C THR A 272 1.32 -2.74 28.47
N GLY A 273 2.18 -3.61 27.91
CA GLY A 273 1.80 -4.91 27.33
C GLY A 273 0.93 -4.81 26.08
N GLN A 274 0.87 -3.64 25.43
CA GLN A 274 0.02 -3.37 24.28
C GLN A 274 0.82 -3.37 22.98
N VAL A 275 0.16 -3.78 21.88
CA VAL A 275 0.68 -3.64 20.52
C VAL A 275 -0.16 -2.62 19.76
N ARG A 276 0.52 -1.68 19.14
CA ARG A 276 -0.06 -0.64 18.28
C ARG A 276 0.31 -0.89 16.83
N ASN A 277 -0.67 -1.01 15.95
CA ASN A 277 -0.45 -1.06 14.52
C ASN A 277 -0.50 0.33 13.91
N LEU A 278 0.47 0.63 13.05
CA LEU A 278 0.55 1.86 12.29
C LEU A 278 0.57 1.53 10.80
N THR A 279 -0.36 2.12 10.07
CA THR A 279 -0.32 2.12 8.60
C THR A 279 0.61 3.24 8.10
N ASN A 280 0.62 4.36 8.79
CA ASN A 280 1.60 5.44 8.67
C ASN A 280 1.81 6.11 10.04
N ALA A 281 2.69 7.10 10.10
CA ALA A 281 3.01 7.79 11.37
C ALA A 281 1.86 8.59 11.98
N SER A 282 0.86 8.98 11.18
CA SER A 282 -0.29 9.78 11.62
C SER A 282 -1.55 8.95 11.89
N LYS A 283 -1.61 7.72 11.40
CA LYS A 283 -2.78 6.84 11.52
C LYS A 283 -2.46 5.60 12.34
N SER A 284 -2.74 5.66 13.62
CA SER A 284 -2.65 4.54 14.55
C SER A 284 -4.00 3.84 14.66
N LEU A 285 -3.97 2.52 14.62
CA LEU A 285 -5.13 1.70 14.99
C LEU A 285 -5.18 1.53 16.51
N GLU A 286 -6.37 1.19 17.04
CA GLU A 286 -6.56 0.93 18.45
C GLU A 286 -5.54 -0.11 18.98
N PRO A 287 -4.85 0.18 20.07
CA PRO A 287 -3.92 -0.76 20.70
C PRO A 287 -4.63 -2.03 21.14
N LYS A 288 -3.92 -3.15 21.11
CA LYS A 288 -4.43 -4.46 21.50
C LYS A 288 -3.46 -5.13 22.46
N PRO A 289 -3.94 -5.93 23.42
CA PRO A 289 -3.07 -6.78 24.23
C PRO A 289 -2.15 -7.64 23.35
N LEU A 290 -0.91 -7.85 23.79
CA LEU A 290 0.08 -8.60 23.04
C LEU A 290 -0.41 -9.99 22.64
N ASP A 291 -1.02 -10.74 23.55
CA ASP A 291 -1.48 -12.11 23.30
C ASP A 291 -2.58 -12.16 22.23
N ASP A 292 -3.53 -11.21 22.28
CA ASP A 292 -4.58 -11.08 21.27
C ASP A 292 -4.00 -10.73 19.91
N TYR A 293 -3.01 -9.85 19.90
CA TYR A 293 -2.30 -9.46 18.69
C TYR A 293 -1.56 -10.64 18.07
N LEU A 294 -0.76 -11.36 18.86
CA LEU A 294 0.01 -12.52 18.39
C LEU A 294 -0.89 -13.64 17.90
N THR A 295 -1.99 -13.91 18.60
CA THR A 295 -2.99 -14.90 18.16
C THR A 295 -3.56 -14.52 16.78
N LYS A 296 -3.88 -13.24 16.57
CA LYS A 296 -4.38 -12.76 15.25
C LYS A 296 -3.30 -12.81 14.17
N LEU A 297 -2.07 -12.43 14.51
CA LEU A 297 -0.94 -12.49 13.60
C LEU A 297 -0.69 -13.92 13.12
N LEU A 298 -0.69 -14.90 14.03
CA LEU A 298 -0.53 -16.30 13.70
C LEU A 298 -1.69 -16.84 12.87
N ARG A 299 -2.94 -16.47 13.19
CA ARG A 299 -4.11 -16.84 12.36
C ARG A 299 -4.06 -16.23 10.96
N ALA A 300 -3.60 -14.99 10.84
CA ALA A 300 -3.39 -14.35 9.54
C ALA A 300 -2.29 -15.07 8.74
N ALA A 301 -1.28 -15.60 9.42
CA ALA A 301 -0.23 -16.39 8.81
C ALA A 301 -0.69 -17.78 8.32
N GLU A 302 -1.75 -18.33 8.91
CA GLU A 302 -2.37 -19.59 8.50
C GLU A 302 -3.06 -19.49 7.12
N LYS A 303 -3.41 -18.30 6.71
CA LYS A 303 -4.13 -18.04 5.46
C LYS A 303 -3.26 -17.20 4.52
N PRO A 304 -3.30 -17.44 3.22
CA PRO A 304 -2.44 -16.73 2.25
C PRO A 304 -2.78 -15.25 2.07
N ASN A 305 -3.48 -14.66 3.02
CA ASN A 305 -3.86 -13.25 2.99
C ASN A 305 -3.02 -12.43 3.97
N TYR A 306 -2.12 -11.65 3.42
CA TYR A 306 -1.07 -10.93 4.14
C TYR A 306 -1.42 -9.49 4.53
N ALA A 307 -2.60 -9.02 4.15
CA ALA A 307 -3.03 -7.64 4.40
C ALA A 307 -2.92 -7.22 5.88
N ASN A 308 -2.94 -8.19 6.79
CA ASN A 308 -2.88 -7.95 8.23
C ASN A 308 -1.49 -8.19 8.86
N CYS A 309 -0.48 -8.55 8.06
CA CYS A 309 0.86 -8.74 8.57
C CYS A 309 1.67 -7.44 8.44
N PRO A 310 2.24 -6.91 9.53
CA PRO A 310 3.08 -5.73 9.44
C PRO A 310 4.40 -6.03 8.72
N GLY A 311 4.93 -5.04 8.01
CA GLY A 311 6.26 -5.14 7.42
C GLY A 311 7.36 -5.24 8.47
N HIS A 312 7.19 -4.53 9.59
CA HIS A 312 8.20 -4.40 10.64
C HIS A 312 7.58 -4.56 12.03
N LEU A 313 8.31 -5.26 12.91
CA LEU A 313 8.01 -5.35 14.33
C LEU A 313 8.99 -4.47 15.09
N LEU A 314 8.46 -3.63 15.98
CA LEU A 314 9.20 -2.69 16.77
C LEU A 314 8.91 -2.92 18.26
N VAL A 315 9.89 -2.67 19.11
CA VAL A 315 9.71 -2.66 20.56
C VAL A 315 10.21 -1.33 21.10
N MET A 316 9.32 -0.56 21.68
CA MET A 316 9.64 0.71 22.37
C MET A 316 8.64 0.99 23.48
N HIS A 317 9.08 1.70 24.52
CA HIS A 317 8.17 2.16 25.57
C HIS A 317 7.10 3.10 25.02
N GLN A 318 5.89 3.04 25.60
CA GLN A 318 4.79 3.93 25.25
C GLN A 318 5.20 5.41 25.34
N ALA A 319 5.93 5.76 26.41
CA ALA A 319 6.43 7.14 26.60
C ALA A 319 7.38 7.60 25.48
N THR A 320 8.19 6.69 24.91
CA THR A 320 9.04 6.99 23.74
C THR A 320 8.18 7.26 22.52
N TYR A 321 7.19 6.42 22.26
CA TYR A 321 6.25 6.59 21.18
C TYR A 321 5.52 7.95 21.27
N ASP A 322 4.91 8.22 22.43
CA ASP A 322 4.14 9.46 22.66
C ASP A 322 5.01 10.70 22.48
N PHE A 323 6.25 10.63 22.95
CA PHE A 323 7.23 11.68 22.78
C PHE A 323 7.52 11.96 21.28
N LEU A 324 7.88 10.91 20.50
CA LEU A 324 8.17 11.04 19.07
C LEU A 324 6.94 11.54 18.28
N ALA A 325 5.74 11.07 18.65
CA ALA A 325 4.49 11.51 18.04
C ALA A 325 4.19 12.98 18.37
N THR A 326 4.32 13.39 19.64
CA THR A 326 4.10 14.78 20.09
C THR A 326 5.06 15.75 19.38
N LYS A 327 6.31 15.33 19.18
CA LYS A 327 7.32 16.12 18.46
C LYS A 327 7.14 16.06 16.92
N LYS A 328 6.15 15.29 16.42
CA LYS A 328 5.88 15.09 14.98
C LYS A 328 7.07 14.54 14.18
N VAL A 329 7.95 13.79 14.83
CA VAL A 329 9.13 13.18 14.19
C VAL A 329 9.03 11.65 14.08
N LEU A 330 7.97 11.05 14.61
CA LEU A 330 7.77 9.60 14.61
C LEU A 330 7.92 9.01 13.21
N GLY A 331 7.27 9.60 12.20
CA GLY A 331 7.33 9.11 10.82
C GLY A 331 8.74 9.08 10.25
N GLY A 332 9.50 10.16 10.46
CA GLY A 332 10.89 10.21 10.00
C GLY A 332 11.81 9.22 10.71
N VAL A 333 11.57 8.99 12.01
CA VAL A 333 12.32 7.99 12.79
C VAL A 333 12.00 6.58 12.28
N LEU A 334 10.73 6.23 12.09
CA LEU A 334 10.31 4.93 11.56
C LEU A 334 10.89 4.68 10.16
N TRP A 335 10.89 5.71 9.30
CA TRP A 335 11.48 5.61 7.96
C TRP A 335 13.00 5.37 8.01
N MET A 336 13.73 6.11 8.85
CA MET A 336 15.17 5.89 9.03
C MET A 336 15.46 4.47 9.54
N MET A 337 14.65 3.96 10.46
CA MET A 337 14.78 2.60 10.97
C MET A 337 14.52 1.56 9.88
N GLU A 338 13.49 1.75 9.06
CA GLU A 338 13.20 0.87 7.93
C GLU A 338 14.36 0.85 6.92
N CYS A 339 14.87 2.01 6.54
CA CYS A 339 16.04 2.10 5.65
C CYS A 339 17.25 1.37 6.24
N ALA A 340 17.50 1.51 7.54
CA ALA A 340 18.59 0.81 8.21
C ALA A 340 18.41 -0.72 8.22
N LEU A 341 17.20 -1.20 8.52
CA LEU A 341 16.86 -2.64 8.49
C LEU A 341 17.05 -3.25 7.12
N GLN A 342 16.63 -2.57 6.07
CA GLN A 342 16.79 -3.06 4.69
C GLN A 342 18.25 -3.30 4.32
N HIS A 343 19.15 -2.48 4.88
CA HIS A 343 20.57 -2.51 4.55
C HIS A 343 21.43 -3.23 5.59
N ALA A 344 20.84 -3.53 6.74
CA ALA A 344 21.52 -4.32 7.74
C ALA A 344 21.81 -5.73 7.23
N ALA A 345 23.00 -6.24 7.53
CA ALA A 345 23.35 -7.63 7.27
C ALA A 345 22.62 -8.61 8.22
N THR A 346 21.81 -8.09 9.14
CA THR A 346 21.10 -8.85 10.16
C THR A 346 19.62 -8.53 10.16
N ALA A 347 18.81 -9.48 10.63
CA ALA A 347 17.36 -9.35 10.64
C ALA A 347 16.84 -8.39 11.71
N THR A 348 17.65 -8.09 12.72
CA THR A 348 17.28 -7.25 13.85
C THR A 348 18.25 -6.11 14.05
N CYS A 349 17.75 -4.97 14.48
CA CYS A 349 18.53 -3.77 14.76
C CYS A 349 18.10 -3.14 16.08
N THR A 350 19.06 -2.52 16.76
CA THR A 350 18.81 -1.64 17.90
C THR A 350 19.07 -0.20 17.48
N PHE A 351 18.18 0.68 17.87
CA PHE A 351 18.34 2.10 17.64
C PHE A 351 18.44 2.82 18.98
N SER A 352 19.53 3.55 19.18
CA SER A 352 19.72 4.39 20.35
C SER A 352 19.63 5.87 19.98
N PHE A 353 19.02 6.66 20.85
CA PHE A 353 18.91 8.10 20.67
C PHE A 353 20.04 8.82 21.41
N ARG A 354 20.68 9.74 20.73
CA ARG A 354 21.67 10.64 21.32
C ARG A 354 21.06 12.04 21.36
N ASN A 355 21.06 12.65 22.53
CA ASN A 355 20.72 14.04 22.64
C ASN A 355 21.86 14.90 22.07
N ALA A 356 21.60 15.60 20.98
CA ALA A 356 22.52 16.53 20.34
C ALA A 356 22.04 17.98 20.54
N ALA A 357 21.64 18.36 21.74
CA ALA A 357 21.10 19.68 22.07
C ALA A 357 22.11 20.85 21.91
N GLN A 358 22.90 20.85 20.85
CA GLN A 358 23.86 21.94 20.59
C GLN A 358 23.18 23.26 20.22
N PHE A 359 21.93 23.25 19.70
CA PHE A 359 21.35 24.46 19.07
C PHE A 359 19.90 24.78 19.47
N GLY A 360 19.30 24.04 20.42
CA GLY A 360 17.90 24.29 20.79
C GLY A 360 16.87 23.98 19.71
N LEU A 361 17.26 23.31 18.61
CA LEU A 361 16.46 22.99 17.43
C LEU A 361 16.24 21.49 17.30
N SER A 362 15.11 21.12 16.70
CA SER A 362 14.86 19.71 16.34
C SER A 362 15.77 19.31 15.19
N SER A 363 16.66 18.36 15.42
CA SER A 363 17.46 17.75 14.36
C SER A 363 17.43 16.24 14.47
N ARG A 364 17.55 15.56 13.34
CA ARG A 364 17.66 14.11 13.28
C ARG A 364 18.74 13.69 12.30
N SER A 365 19.52 12.73 12.69
CA SER A 365 20.49 12.07 11.84
C SER A 365 20.63 10.61 12.22
N MET A 366 21.09 9.80 11.30
CA MET A 366 21.35 8.39 11.53
C MET A 366 22.85 8.11 11.34
N GLU A 367 23.49 7.56 12.37
CA GLU A 367 24.85 7.09 12.31
C GLU A 367 24.87 5.56 12.34
N MET A 368 25.47 4.93 11.32
CA MET A 368 25.70 3.49 11.33
C MET A 368 27.02 3.20 12.04
N ARG A 369 26.96 2.48 13.16
CA ARG A 369 28.16 1.87 13.77
C ARG A 369 28.09 0.36 13.61
N LYS A 370 29.16 -0.26 13.13
CA LYS A 370 29.40 -1.67 13.31
C LYS A 370 29.71 -1.87 14.79
N SER A 371 28.85 -2.54 15.54
CA SER A 371 29.17 -3.00 16.88
C SER A 371 29.76 -4.41 16.82
N ASP A 372 30.82 -4.63 17.58
CA ASP A 372 31.26 -5.98 17.92
C ASP A 372 30.17 -6.71 18.72
N PRO A 373 30.06 -8.04 18.60
CA PRO A 373 28.99 -8.79 19.21
C PRO A 373 29.00 -8.62 20.73
N LEU A 374 27.88 -8.15 21.26
CA LEU A 374 27.45 -8.18 22.65
C LEU A 374 28.58 -8.29 23.72
N SER A 375 29.30 -7.23 23.95
CA SER A 375 29.92 -7.06 25.25
C SER A 375 28.94 -6.36 26.17
N VAL A 376 28.63 -7.02 27.29
CA VAL A 376 27.58 -6.64 28.27
C VAL A 376 27.95 -5.41 29.12
N SER A 377 28.86 -4.57 28.69
CA SER A 377 29.20 -3.34 29.41
C SER A 377 28.74 -2.11 28.64
N THR A 378 27.48 -1.80 28.75
CA THR A 378 26.90 -0.59 28.13
C THR A 378 26.97 0.60 29.06
N PRO A 379 27.51 1.73 28.62
CA PRO A 379 27.17 2.99 29.24
C PRO A 379 25.71 3.31 28.95
N VAL A 380 25.01 3.77 29.95
CA VAL A 380 23.58 4.13 29.93
C VAL A 380 23.26 5.05 28.77
N VAL A 381 22.61 4.51 27.72
CA VAL A 381 22.04 5.31 26.62
C VAL A 381 20.54 5.41 26.85
N PRO A 382 19.97 6.61 26.92
CA PRO A 382 18.67 6.81 27.55
C PRO A 382 17.45 6.32 26.78
N VAL A 383 17.55 5.93 25.52
CA VAL A 383 16.39 5.42 24.74
C VAL A 383 16.82 4.40 23.72
N HIS A 384 16.28 3.21 23.79
CA HIS A 384 16.47 2.17 22.79
C HIS A 384 15.17 1.82 22.12
N ILE A 385 15.22 1.63 20.81
CA ILE A 385 14.15 0.99 20.02
C ILE A 385 14.75 -0.25 19.37
N TRP A 386 14.08 -1.38 19.55
CA TRP A 386 14.37 -2.59 18.83
C TRP A 386 13.49 -2.68 17.60
N ALA A 387 14.05 -3.09 16.49
CA ALA A 387 13.32 -3.25 15.26
C ALA A 387 13.74 -4.52 14.54
N ALA A 388 12.78 -5.20 13.91
CA ALA A 388 13.00 -6.36 13.08
C ALA A 388 12.07 -6.34 11.85
N GLU A 389 12.55 -6.88 10.74
CA GLU A 389 11.66 -7.26 9.65
C GLU A 389 10.78 -8.42 10.14
N ALA A 390 9.45 -8.24 10.14
CA ALA A 390 8.53 -9.21 10.73
C ALA A 390 8.66 -10.60 10.12
N GLY A 391 8.86 -10.69 8.82
CA GLY A 391 8.99 -11.97 8.15
C GLY A 391 10.28 -12.69 8.45
N ALA A 392 11.41 -11.98 8.52
CA ALA A 392 12.68 -12.60 8.91
C ALA A 392 12.61 -13.15 10.33
N LEU A 393 11.90 -12.44 11.22
CA LEU A 393 11.65 -12.85 12.58
C LEU A 393 10.78 -14.11 12.64
N LEU A 394 9.67 -14.12 11.94
CA LEU A 394 8.73 -15.25 11.92
C LEU A 394 9.34 -16.48 11.26
N ALA A 395 10.08 -16.33 10.15
CA ALA A 395 10.75 -17.42 9.47
C ALA A 395 11.76 -18.17 10.36
N GLN A 396 12.39 -17.48 11.32
CA GLN A 396 13.34 -18.11 12.23
C GLN A 396 12.70 -18.83 13.40
N GLN A 397 11.55 -18.35 13.86
CA GLN A 397 10.77 -19.04 14.90
C GLN A 397 10.13 -20.33 14.39
N PHE A 398 9.96 -20.45 13.06
CA PHE A 398 9.31 -21.59 12.42
C PHE A 398 10.15 -22.14 11.27
N PRO A 399 11.37 -22.69 11.58
CA PRO A 399 12.34 -23.12 10.57
C PRO A 399 11.85 -24.25 9.66
N GLU A 400 10.86 -25.03 10.09
CA GLU A 400 10.28 -26.12 9.30
C GLU A 400 9.22 -25.65 8.28
N GLY A 401 9.17 -24.36 8.00
CA GLY A 401 8.43 -23.81 6.87
C GLY A 401 6.91 -23.78 7.02
N GLY A 402 6.39 -23.82 8.24
CA GLY A 402 4.96 -23.81 8.52
C GLY A 402 4.24 -22.47 8.26
N PHE A 403 4.96 -21.43 7.88
CA PHE A 403 4.37 -20.11 7.61
C PHE A 403 4.38 -19.79 6.13
N ALA A 404 3.23 -19.40 5.63
CA ALA A 404 3.07 -18.90 4.27
C ALA A 404 3.89 -17.60 3.99
N PHE A 405 4.45 -16.97 5.00
CA PHE A 405 5.41 -15.89 4.89
C PHE A 405 6.77 -16.30 4.32
N GLY A 406 7.05 -17.63 4.22
CA GLY A 406 8.39 -18.17 3.99
C GLY A 406 9.09 -17.67 2.76
N ASN A 407 8.39 -17.37 1.70
CA ASN A 407 9.05 -17.19 0.41
C ASN A 407 9.48 -15.75 0.08
N HIS A 408 8.89 -14.72 0.71
CA HIS A 408 9.31 -13.32 0.51
C HIS A 408 10.19 -12.76 1.60
N TRP A 409 10.12 -13.40 2.75
CA TRP A 409 10.73 -12.92 3.95
C TRP A 409 11.95 -13.75 4.34
N HIS A 410 12.29 -14.77 3.55
CA HIS A 410 13.56 -15.47 3.66
C HIS A 410 14.71 -14.51 3.33
N THR A 411 14.98 -13.62 4.23
CA THR A 411 16.31 -13.07 4.30
C THR A 411 17.17 -14.11 4.98
N SER A 412 18.19 -14.59 4.30
CA SER A 412 19.28 -15.38 4.88
C SER A 412 20.09 -14.57 5.91
N LYS A 413 19.49 -13.52 6.45
CA LYS A 413 20.13 -12.61 7.40
C LYS A 413 20.19 -13.27 8.78
N PRO A 414 21.38 -13.38 9.40
CA PRO A 414 21.51 -13.92 10.74
C PRO A 414 20.81 -13.05 11.78
N MET A 415 20.34 -13.65 12.88
CA MET A 415 19.72 -12.97 14.02
C MET A 415 20.67 -12.07 14.86
N ARG A 416 21.83 -11.78 14.35
CA ARG A 416 22.72 -10.84 15.02
C ARG A 416 22.12 -9.46 14.99
N THR A 417 22.16 -8.75 16.11
CA THR A 417 21.66 -7.38 16.24
C THR A 417 22.72 -6.39 15.79
N HIS A 418 22.35 -5.46 14.92
CA HIS A 418 23.15 -4.29 14.59
C HIS A 418 22.69 -3.10 15.42
N ASP A 419 23.65 -2.35 15.98
CA ASP A 419 23.36 -1.11 16.69
C ASP A 419 23.47 0.09 15.77
N PHE A 420 22.41 0.89 15.72
CA PHE A 420 22.38 2.17 15.05
C PHE A 420 22.19 3.30 16.06
N LYS A 421 22.87 4.41 15.85
CA LYS A 421 22.65 5.61 16.64
C LYS A 421 21.82 6.60 15.84
N LEU A 422 20.63 6.93 16.38
CA LEU A 422 19.80 8.01 15.92
C LEU A 422 20.13 9.26 16.74
N GLN A 423 20.64 10.30 16.08
CA GLN A 423 20.82 11.59 16.73
C GLN A 423 19.52 12.38 16.57
N LEU A 424 18.85 12.60 17.67
CA LEU A 424 17.69 13.47 17.76
C LEU A 424 18.05 14.61 18.72
N ALA A 425 18.19 15.82 18.19
CA ALA A 425 18.33 16.99 19.00
C ALA A 425 16.96 17.59 19.27
N PHE A 426 16.57 17.54 20.51
CA PHE A 426 15.43 18.29 21.01
C PHE A 426 15.87 19.12 22.21
N PRO A 427 15.26 20.26 22.48
CA PRO A 427 15.44 20.96 23.73
C PRO A 427 14.81 20.17 24.86
N PHE A 428 15.60 19.28 25.47
CA PHE A 428 15.17 18.45 26.59
C PHE A 428 15.70 18.90 27.92
N ALA A 429 14.83 18.79 28.92
CA ALA A 429 15.30 18.40 30.26
C ALA A 429 15.54 16.88 30.22
N THR A 430 16.73 16.47 30.49
CA THR A 430 17.17 15.06 30.57
C THR A 430 16.44 14.34 31.68
N SER A 431 15.30 13.76 31.39
CA SER A 431 14.66 12.80 32.29
C SER A 431 14.93 11.38 31.81
N SER A 432 15.60 10.67 32.57
CA SER A 432 16.50 9.54 32.43
C SER A 432 15.87 8.14 32.32
N THR A 433 14.67 7.91 31.86
CA THR A 433 14.02 6.61 32.07
C THR A 433 13.29 5.97 30.90
N LEU A 434 13.72 6.21 29.67
CA LEU A 434 13.12 5.55 28.50
C LEU A 434 14.04 4.43 27.96
N LEU A 435 14.37 3.45 28.80
CA LEU A 435 15.13 2.28 28.41
C LEU A 435 14.18 1.15 28.02
N VAL A 436 14.25 0.69 26.78
CA VAL A 436 13.74 -0.64 26.44
C VAL A 436 14.88 -1.62 26.75
N ALA A 437 14.67 -2.47 27.73
CA ALA A 437 15.63 -3.50 28.06
C ALA A 437 15.66 -4.56 26.94
N PRO A 438 16.83 -5.13 26.61
CA PRO A 438 16.93 -6.27 25.70
C PRO A 438 15.97 -7.43 26.04
N GLU A 439 15.69 -7.63 27.32
CA GLU A 439 14.76 -8.64 27.82
C GLU A 439 13.34 -8.47 27.29
N ALA A 440 12.90 -7.24 27.03
CA ALA A 440 11.56 -6.97 26.46
C ALA A 440 11.41 -7.51 25.03
N PHE A 441 12.51 -7.52 24.27
CA PHE A 441 12.54 -8.12 22.94
C PHE A 441 12.57 -9.65 23.01
N HIS A 442 13.37 -10.21 23.90
CA HIS A 442 13.38 -11.66 24.16
C HIS A 442 12.02 -12.15 24.64
N SER A 443 11.35 -11.42 25.52
CA SER A 443 10.00 -11.77 25.99
C SER A 443 8.97 -11.77 24.87
N LEU A 444 9.09 -10.90 23.88
CA LEU A 444 8.24 -10.93 22.68
C LEU A 444 8.43 -12.24 21.88
N PHE A 445 9.68 -12.68 21.73
CA PHE A 445 9.98 -13.96 21.06
C PHE A 445 9.48 -15.16 21.84
N GLU A 446 9.75 -15.22 23.12
CA GLU A 446 9.25 -16.30 23.98
C GLU A 446 7.73 -16.38 23.94
N ARG A 447 7.06 -15.24 23.91
CA ARG A 447 5.62 -15.15 23.83
C ARG A 447 5.08 -15.61 22.47
N LEU A 448 5.74 -15.21 21.37
CA LEU A 448 5.44 -15.73 20.02
C LEU A 448 5.56 -17.26 20.00
N GLN A 449 6.62 -17.80 20.57
CA GLN A 449 6.86 -19.24 20.66
C GLN A 449 5.76 -19.92 21.48
N GLN A 450 5.42 -19.41 22.65
CA GLN A 450 4.35 -19.97 23.50
C GLN A 450 2.99 -19.99 22.80
N VAL A 451 2.63 -18.92 22.11
CA VAL A 451 1.37 -18.83 21.37
C VAL A 451 1.37 -19.80 20.19
N ALA A 452 2.51 -19.97 19.50
CA ALA A 452 2.65 -20.91 18.41
C ALA A 452 2.59 -22.37 18.89
N ASP A 453 3.27 -22.67 20.00
CA ASP A 453 3.29 -24.02 20.59
C ASP A 453 1.93 -24.44 21.19
N GLY A 454 1.13 -23.47 21.67
CA GLY A 454 -0.22 -23.69 22.19
C GLY A 454 -1.28 -23.97 21.14
N LYS A 455 -0.96 -23.81 19.86
CA LYS A 455 -1.85 -24.19 18.75
C LYS A 455 -1.62 -25.62 18.34
N GLU A 456 -2.70 -26.33 18.05
CA GLU A 456 -2.64 -27.68 17.50
C GLU A 456 -1.81 -27.69 16.22
N ARG A 457 -0.62 -28.28 16.26
CA ARG A 457 0.31 -28.42 15.13
C ARG A 457 -0.31 -29.14 13.93
N ALA A 458 -1.43 -29.85 14.12
CA ALA A 458 -2.14 -30.59 13.09
C ALA A 458 -2.49 -29.76 11.85
N PHE A 459 -2.75 -28.46 12.02
CA PHE A 459 -3.09 -27.58 10.90
C PHE A 459 -1.88 -27.26 10.02
N TRP A 460 -0.70 -27.12 10.61
CA TRP A 460 0.53 -26.75 9.91
C TRP A 460 1.09 -27.87 9.03
N HIS A 461 0.77 -29.11 9.36
CA HIS A 461 1.24 -30.29 8.63
C HIS A 461 0.30 -30.75 7.52
N SER A 462 -0.94 -30.23 7.47
CA SER A 462 -1.96 -30.69 6.53
C SER A 462 -1.85 -30.06 5.14
N VAL A 463 -1.09 -28.98 4.98
CA VAL A 463 -0.96 -28.28 3.71
C VAL A 463 0.48 -28.36 3.20
N PRO A 464 0.74 -29.07 2.08
CA PRO A 464 2.06 -29.10 1.48
C PRO A 464 2.53 -27.71 1.08
N LEU A 465 3.69 -27.31 1.59
CA LEU A 465 4.30 -25.97 1.41
C LEU A 465 4.58 -25.58 -0.04
N ASP A 466 4.78 -26.57 -0.91
CA ASP A 466 5.03 -26.38 -2.33
C ASP A 466 3.81 -25.85 -3.10
N ARG A 467 2.62 -25.84 -2.50
CA ARG A 467 1.39 -25.37 -3.11
C ARG A 467 1.07 -23.90 -2.85
N TYR A 468 1.71 -23.25 -1.88
CA TYR A 468 1.59 -21.82 -1.65
C TYR A 468 2.61 -21.04 -2.47
N ARG A 469 2.47 -21.07 -3.79
CA ARG A 469 3.32 -20.28 -4.70
C ARG A 469 2.88 -18.84 -4.89
N ALA A 470 1.72 -18.46 -4.42
CA ALA A 470 1.29 -17.06 -4.45
C ALA A 470 2.07 -16.28 -3.39
N GLN A 471 3.19 -15.76 -3.80
CA GLN A 471 4.03 -14.91 -2.97
C GLN A 471 3.41 -13.52 -2.91
N PRO A 472 3.04 -12.99 -1.74
CA PRO A 472 2.67 -11.59 -1.64
C PRO A 472 3.92 -10.77 -1.87
N SER A 473 3.92 -9.96 -2.90
CA SER A 473 4.89 -8.90 -3.01
C SER A 473 4.59 -7.86 -1.94
N MET A 474 5.64 -7.39 -1.26
CA MET A 474 5.48 -6.27 -0.34
C MET A 474 5.09 -5.02 -1.13
N PRO A 475 4.28 -4.10 -0.58
CA PRO A 475 3.93 -2.86 -1.25
C PRO A 475 5.13 -2.14 -1.86
N ARG A 476 6.28 -2.17 -1.19
CA ARG A 476 7.53 -1.58 -1.68
C ARG A 476 8.06 -2.18 -2.99
N ASP A 477 7.73 -3.42 -3.31
CA ASP A 477 8.19 -4.09 -4.53
C ASP A 477 7.37 -3.62 -5.75
N TYR A 478 6.16 -3.15 -5.53
CA TYR A 478 5.29 -2.64 -6.59
C TYR A 478 5.79 -1.32 -7.21
N TYR A 479 6.42 -0.46 -6.41
CA TYR A 479 6.88 0.83 -6.89
C TYR A 479 8.04 0.73 -7.90
N PRO A 480 9.09 -0.08 -7.68
CA PRO A 480 10.11 -0.30 -8.70
C PRO A 480 9.54 -0.94 -9.97
N GLU A 481 8.64 -1.89 -9.85
CA GLU A 481 8.06 -2.59 -10.99
C GLU A 481 7.21 -1.65 -11.86
N LEU A 482 6.20 -1.00 -11.26
CA LEU A 482 5.21 -0.21 -11.98
C LEU A 482 5.69 1.18 -12.37
N PHE A 483 6.43 1.84 -11.48
CA PHE A 483 6.73 3.26 -11.62
C PHE A 483 8.20 3.57 -11.84
N LYS A 484 9.07 2.56 -11.75
CA LYS A 484 10.54 2.72 -11.85
C LYS A 484 11.09 3.74 -10.85
N ILE A 485 10.51 3.76 -9.64
CA ILE A 485 10.96 4.55 -8.50
C ILE A 485 11.07 3.65 -7.27
N PRO A 486 11.93 3.97 -6.30
CA PRO A 486 11.91 3.29 -5.01
C PRO A 486 10.57 3.48 -4.29
N SER A 487 10.22 2.55 -3.40
CA SER A 487 9.03 2.69 -2.57
C SER A 487 9.12 3.95 -1.70
N PRO A 488 8.16 4.87 -1.80
CA PRO A 488 8.14 6.04 -0.94
C PRO A 488 7.72 5.65 0.48
N PHE A 489 8.02 6.51 1.44
CA PHE A 489 7.41 6.38 2.76
C PHE A 489 5.96 6.88 2.69
N PRO A 490 4.96 6.09 3.15
CA PRO A 490 3.56 6.47 3.06
C PRO A 490 3.19 7.49 4.15
N VAL A 491 3.66 8.71 3.99
CA VAL A 491 3.30 9.85 4.85
C VAL A 491 2.38 10.77 4.06
N GLU A 492 1.29 11.19 4.66
CA GLU A 492 0.58 12.36 4.18
C GLU A 492 1.51 13.56 4.35
N SER A 493 1.91 14.18 3.24
CA SER A 493 2.74 15.38 3.29
C SER A 493 2.01 16.46 4.08
N ALA A 494 2.69 17.05 5.05
CA ALA A 494 2.16 18.23 5.73
C ALA A 494 1.94 19.32 4.68
N GLU A 495 0.69 19.74 4.48
CA GLU A 495 0.26 20.63 3.36
C GLU A 495 1.10 21.90 3.20
N LYS A 496 1.78 22.34 4.25
CA LYS A 496 2.56 23.59 4.28
C LYS A 496 4.06 23.37 4.55
N SER A 497 4.58 22.17 4.33
CA SER A 497 5.99 21.86 4.58
C SER A 497 6.86 22.17 3.37
N ILE A 498 8.03 22.77 3.59
CA ILE A 498 9.02 23.04 2.57
C ILE A 498 10.41 22.59 3.05
N ALA A 499 11.11 21.79 2.25
CA ALA A 499 12.49 21.37 2.52
C ALA A 499 13.48 22.09 1.63
N PHE A 500 14.48 22.70 2.23
CA PHE A 500 15.66 23.23 1.54
C PHE A 500 16.76 22.19 1.56
N VAL A 501 17.27 21.80 0.40
CA VAL A 501 18.23 20.69 0.27
C VAL A 501 19.62 21.21 -0.11
N LEU A 502 20.60 20.78 0.68
CA LEU A 502 22.02 20.99 0.45
C LEU A 502 22.72 19.62 0.38
N ASP A 503 23.67 19.43 -0.53
CA ASP A 503 24.58 18.29 -0.42
C ASP A 503 25.57 18.57 0.71
N ARG A 504 26.27 19.69 0.64
CA ARG A 504 27.25 20.13 1.62
C ARG A 504 26.70 21.24 2.50
N PRO A 505 26.56 21.03 3.81
CA PRO A 505 26.08 22.05 4.74
C PRO A 505 27.16 23.09 5.07
N SER A 506 27.59 23.87 4.07
CA SER A 506 28.51 24.99 4.26
C SER A 506 27.80 26.18 4.93
N ALA A 507 28.55 27.00 5.65
CA ALA A 507 28.01 28.19 6.32
C ALA A 507 27.29 29.12 5.34
N GLU A 508 27.84 29.33 4.14
CA GLU A 508 27.20 30.13 3.08
C GLU A 508 25.91 29.50 2.57
N GLY A 509 25.90 28.17 2.29
CA GLY A 509 24.71 27.46 1.84
C GLY A 509 23.59 27.50 2.87
N ILE A 510 23.94 27.36 4.15
CA ILE A 510 22.98 27.43 5.25
C ILE A 510 22.43 28.83 5.43
N ALA A 511 23.27 29.88 5.40
CA ALA A 511 22.81 31.26 5.48
C ALA A 511 21.84 31.61 4.34
N ARG A 512 22.10 31.07 3.15
CA ARG A 512 21.21 31.22 1.99
C ARG A 512 19.87 30.50 2.21
N CYS A 513 19.90 29.24 2.67
CA CYS A 513 18.67 28.53 3.04
C CYS A 513 17.89 29.26 4.13
N HIS A 514 18.58 29.89 5.08
CA HIS A 514 17.95 30.70 6.13
C HIS A 514 17.16 31.87 5.55
N ALA A 515 17.76 32.66 4.67
CA ALA A 515 17.07 33.79 4.03
C ALA A 515 15.82 33.35 3.24
N LEU A 516 15.90 32.22 2.50
CA LEU A 516 14.76 31.66 1.78
C LEU A 516 13.71 31.10 2.75
N ALA A 517 14.14 30.53 3.86
CA ALA A 517 13.24 29.99 4.89
C ALA A 517 12.45 31.10 5.57
N GLU A 518 13.08 32.24 5.90
CA GLU A 518 12.38 33.41 6.44
C GLU A 518 11.29 33.91 5.46
N SER A 519 11.59 33.98 4.18
CA SER A 519 10.60 34.32 3.16
C SER A 519 9.49 33.29 3.05
N ALA A 520 9.81 32.00 3.14
CA ALA A 520 8.82 30.93 3.13
C ALA A 520 7.89 30.99 4.35
N MET A 521 8.42 31.31 5.53
CA MET A 521 7.63 31.49 6.76
C MET A 521 6.64 32.65 6.64
N GLN A 522 7.02 33.77 6.02
CA GLN A 522 6.10 34.89 5.73
C GLN A 522 4.93 34.46 4.84
N ASN A 523 5.10 33.40 4.07
CA ASN A 523 4.09 32.82 3.20
C ASN A 523 3.34 31.64 3.89
N GLY A 524 3.50 31.48 5.20
CA GLY A 524 2.82 30.46 6.00
C GLY A 524 3.33 29.03 5.79
N LEU A 525 4.54 28.87 5.21
CA LEU A 525 5.18 27.57 5.04
C LEU A 525 6.04 27.24 6.27
N ILE A 526 6.21 25.95 6.52
CA ILE A 526 7.05 25.41 7.62
C ILE A 526 8.35 24.91 7.01
N PRO A 527 9.46 25.67 7.14
CA PRO A 527 10.72 25.31 6.52
C PRO A 527 11.48 24.25 7.32
N SER A 528 12.13 23.34 6.61
CA SER A 528 13.09 22.36 7.14
C SER A 528 14.37 22.40 6.29
N LEU A 529 15.51 22.09 6.90
CA LEU A 529 16.79 21.96 6.23
C LEU A 529 17.14 20.48 6.10
N VAL A 530 17.48 20.01 4.91
CA VAL A 530 17.92 18.64 4.64
C VAL A 530 19.35 18.68 4.05
N CYS A 531 20.28 17.97 4.68
CA CYS A 531 21.66 17.88 4.23
C CYS A 531 22.04 16.41 4.00
N PHE A 532 22.75 16.13 2.90
CA PHE A 532 23.19 14.76 2.58
C PHE A 532 24.51 14.36 3.27
N GLY A 533 25.08 15.24 4.08
CA GLY A 533 26.21 14.96 4.95
C GLY A 533 25.81 14.62 6.38
N SER A 534 26.77 14.21 7.18
CA SER A 534 26.58 13.88 8.61
C SER A 534 27.03 14.99 9.57
N THR A 535 27.77 15.98 9.09
CA THR A 535 28.29 17.10 9.89
C THR A 535 27.58 18.40 9.50
N LEU A 536 27.34 19.24 10.50
CA LEU A 536 26.73 20.54 10.33
C LEU A 536 27.66 21.60 10.95
N SER A 537 28.13 22.52 10.13
CA SER A 537 28.89 23.68 10.59
C SER A 537 28.11 24.95 10.30
N ALA A 538 27.41 25.47 11.29
CA ALA A 538 26.56 26.65 11.14
C ALA A 538 26.51 27.44 12.44
N GLU A 539 26.30 28.74 12.33
CA GLU A 539 26.00 29.59 13.46
C GLU A 539 24.55 29.32 13.97
N PRO A 540 24.32 29.28 15.28
CA PRO A 540 22.99 29.03 15.83
C PRO A 540 21.89 29.94 15.31
N ARG A 541 22.25 31.19 14.98
CA ARG A 541 21.31 32.18 14.41
C ARG A 541 20.77 31.76 13.03
N ASP A 542 21.60 31.12 12.21
CA ASP A 542 21.25 30.74 10.84
C ASP A 542 20.34 29.49 10.80
N LEU A 543 20.18 28.81 11.94
CA LEU A 543 19.36 27.63 12.05
C LEU A 543 17.95 27.93 12.61
N LYS A 544 17.70 29.12 13.15
CA LYS A 544 16.45 29.45 13.84
C LYS A 544 15.20 29.48 12.94
N ALA A 545 15.37 29.68 11.63
CA ALA A 545 14.27 29.71 10.70
C ALA A 545 13.71 28.30 10.40
N PHE A 546 14.42 27.24 10.75
CA PHE A 546 14.01 25.88 10.43
C PHE A 546 13.25 25.22 11.60
N ALA A 547 12.10 24.63 11.29
CA ALA A 547 11.36 23.82 12.25
C ALA A 547 12.09 22.49 12.54
N GLU A 548 12.82 21.95 11.54
CA GLU A 548 13.61 20.73 11.68
C GLU A 548 14.85 20.78 10.79
N ILE A 549 15.92 20.13 11.24
CA ILE A 549 17.14 19.88 10.47
C ILE A 549 17.31 18.37 10.35
N ILE A 550 17.43 17.88 9.13
CA ILE A 550 17.64 16.48 8.81
C ILE A 550 19.02 16.30 8.22
N LEU A 551 19.89 15.63 8.95
CA LEU A 551 21.16 15.16 8.42
C LEU A 551 20.98 13.73 7.90
N LEU A 552 21.10 13.54 6.62
CA LEU A 552 20.91 12.27 5.94
C LEU A 552 22.27 11.79 5.39
N PRO A 553 23.03 10.99 6.17
CA PRO A 553 24.31 10.48 5.73
C PRO A 553 24.10 9.39 4.68
N LEU A 554 24.24 9.76 3.42
CA LEU A 554 24.18 8.85 2.29
C LEU A 554 25.57 8.25 2.04
N SER A 555 25.64 6.98 1.67
CA SER A 555 26.90 6.28 1.41
C SER A 555 27.65 6.84 0.19
N SER A 556 26.93 7.47 -0.73
CA SER A 556 27.46 8.16 -1.92
C SER A 556 28.18 9.47 -1.58
N PHE A 557 28.04 9.96 -0.37
CA PHE A 557 28.68 11.19 0.11
C PHE A 557 29.61 10.90 1.28
N ASP A 558 30.57 11.76 1.49
CA ASP A 558 31.38 11.75 2.69
C ASP A 558 30.69 12.49 3.85
N GLU A 559 31.37 12.60 5.00
CA GLU A 559 30.82 13.26 6.19
C GLU A 559 30.52 14.75 5.96
N THR A 560 31.24 15.39 5.05
CA THR A 560 31.07 16.82 4.72
C THR A 560 29.97 17.07 3.70
N GLY A 561 29.46 16.01 3.04
CA GLY A 561 28.47 16.10 1.97
C GLY A 561 29.09 16.24 0.58
N ASP A 562 30.38 15.94 0.43
CA ASP A 562 31.01 15.85 -0.89
C ASP A 562 30.80 14.45 -1.47
N ALA A 563 30.48 14.37 -2.77
CA ALA A 563 30.25 13.11 -3.44
C ALA A 563 31.52 12.26 -3.51
N ARG A 564 31.46 11.00 -3.06
CA ARG A 564 32.61 10.07 -3.09
C ARG A 564 32.97 9.68 -4.51
N TYR A 565 31.95 9.54 -5.37
CA TYR A 565 32.10 9.22 -6.79
C TYR A 565 31.14 10.09 -7.58
N THR A 566 31.63 10.62 -8.69
CA THR A 566 30.85 11.47 -9.60
C THR A 566 30.89 10.92 -11.01
N GLN A 567 29.85 11.23 -11.77
CA GLN A 567 29.82 11.11 -13.23
C GLN A 567 29.53 12.48 -13.85
N ASN A 568 30.21 12.80 -14.92
CA ASN A 568 29.91 14.03 -15.64
C ASN A 568 28.71 13.83 -16.56
N TYR A 569 27.73 14.70 -16.43
CA TYR A 569 26.56 14.76 -17.32
C TYR A 569 26.36 16.20 -17.78
N MET A 570 26.49 16.45 -19.07
CA MET A 570 26.32 17.76 -19.69
C MET A 570 27.10 18.89 -18.97
N GLY A 571 28.36 18.61 -18.58
CA GLY A 571 29.22 19.57 -17.89
C GLY A 571 28.99 19.70 -16.38
N THR A 572 28.09 18.90 -15.80
CA THR A 572 27.85 18.87 -14.36
C THR A 572 28.30 17.53 -13.76
N ASP A 573 29.12 17.60 -12.72
CA ASP A 573 29.53 16.42 -11.96
C ASP A 573 28.46 16.02 -10.98
N LEU A 574 27.75 14.93 -11.28
CA LEU A 574 26.68 14.38 -10.47
C LEU A 574 27.19 13.27 -9.55
N PRO A 575 26.69 13.18 -8.32
CA PRO A 575 27.00 12.04 -7.45
C PRO A 575 26.43 10.74 -8.03
N LEU A 576 27.15 9.63 -7.85
CA LEU A 576 26.61 8.31 -8.12
C LEU A 576 25.79 7.85 -6.91
N LEU A 577 24.47 8.05 -6.96
CA LEU A 577 23.55 7.56 -5.93
C LEU A 577 23.27 6.08 -6.16
N ASP A 578 23.64 5.24 -5.21
CA ASP A 578 23.20 3.84 -5.21
C ASP A 578 21.68 3.72 -4.94
N GLY A 579 21.12 2.51 -5.10
CA GLY A 579 19.69 2.29 -4.89
C GLY A 579 19.24 2.59 -3.47
N ARG A 580 20.10 2.41 -2.48
CA ARG A 580 19.86 2.64 -1.05
C ARG A 580 19.76 4.12 -0.74
N ASP A 581 20.78 4.87 -1.16
CA ASP A 581 20.82 6.32 -0.96
C ASP A 581 19.64 7.00 -1.65
N ARG A 582 19.32 6.55 -2.87
CA ARG A 582 18.16 7.03 -3.62
C ARG A 582 16.85 6.77 -2.87
N GLN A 583 16.69 5.58 -2.28
CA GLN A 583 15.50 5.23 -1.50
C GLN A 583 15.41 6.08 -0.22
N ALA A 584 16.50 6.20 0.53
CA ALA A 584 16.55 6.99 1.76
C ALA A 584 16.22 8.46 1.49
N ALA A 585 16.83 9.05 0.45
CA ALA A 585 16.59 10.43 0.09
C ALA A 585 15.17 10.67 -0.42
N LEU A 586 14.66 9.84 -1.33
CA LEU A 586 13.29 9.97 -1.83
C LEU A 586 12.25 9.78 -0.73
N GLY A 587 12.42 8.79 0.15
CA GLY A 587 11.51 8.59 1.27
C GLY A 587 11.49 9.79 2.20
N THR A 588 12.65 10.32 2.57
CA THR A 588 12.74 11.51 3.42
C THR A 588 12.10 12.73 2.76
N LEU A 589 12.44 13.00 1.50
CA LEU A 589 11.97 14.19 0.79
C LEU A 589 10.50 14.10 0.36
N SER A 590 9.96 12.90 0.18
CA SER A 590 8.54 12.71 -0.16
C SER A 590 7.58 13.08 0.98
N ALA A 591 8.08 13.25 2.20
CA ALA A 591 7.31 13.72 3.34
C ALA A 591 6.99 15.23 3.28
N PHE A 592 7.61 15.96 2.38
CA PHE A 592 7.39 17.41 2.21
C PHE A 592 6.46 17.70 1.04
N SER A 593 5.63 18.75 1.18
CA SER A 593 4.80 19.23 0.07
C SER A 593 5.63 19.91 -1.02
N THR A 594 6.77 20.47 -0.63
CA THR A 594 7.67 21.23 -1.51
C THR A 594 9.13 20.96 -1.16
N VAL A 595 9.96 20.80 -2.18
CA VAL A 595 11.41 20.59 -2.05
C VAL A 595 12.15 21.58 -2.95
N VAL A 596 13.14 22.25 -2.38
CA VAL A 596 13.93 23.29 -3.05
C VAL A 596 15.40 22.90 -3.04
N SER A 597 16.03 22.77 -4.21
CA SER A 597 17.48 22.66 -4.35
C SER A 597 18.14 24.02 -4.15
N VAL A 598 19.06 24.10 -3.19
CA VAL A 598 19.85 25.32 -2.90
C VAL A 598 21.32 25.02 -3.08
N LYS A 599 21.92 24.27 -3.65
CA LYS A 599 23.27 23.73 -3.90
C LYS A 599 23.28 22.22 -3.69
N SER A 600 22.32 21.50 -4.33
CA SER A 600 22.27 20.04 -4.25
C SER A 600 22.31 19.41 -5.65
N ARG A 601 23.44 18.78 -5.97
CA ARG A 601 23.59 17.95 -7.18
C ARG A 601 22.84 16.64 -7.04
N GLY A 602 22.74 16.10 -5.82
CA GLY A 602 21.97 14.91 -5.52
C GLY A 602 20.49 15.08 -5.83
N LEU A 603 19.93 16.26 -5.57
CA LEU A 603 18.52 16.54 -5.84
C LEU A 603 18.18 16.56 -7.33
N HIS A 604 19.12 16.89 -8.23
CA HIS A 604 18.88 16.80 -9.67
C HIS A 604 18.48 15.39 -10.11
N LEU A 605 19.04 14.35 -9.48
CA LEU A 605 18.74 12.94 -9.75
C LEU A 605 17.39 12.48 -9.17
N LEU A 606 16.84 13.23 -8.22
CA LEU A 606 15.66 12.86 -7.45
C LEU A 606 14.41 13.67 -7.84
N ALA A 607 14.58 14.87 -8.38
CA ALA A 607 13.49 15.82 -8.63
C ALA A 607 12.38 15.23 -9.51
N GLY A 608 12.73 14.53 -10.59
CA GLY A 608 11.74 13.88 -11.46
C GLY A 608 10.93 12.78 -10.75
N ALA A 609 11.54 12.03 -9.84
CA ALA A 609 10.86 11.03 -9.04
C ALA A 609 9.95 11.67 -7.98
N LEU A 610 10.40 12.75 -7.32
CA LEU A 610 9.59 13.52 -6.37
C LEU A 610 8.34 14.11 -7.03
N ARG A 611 8.45 14.61 -8.26
CA ARG A 611 7.27 15.08 -9.01
C ARG A 611 6.26 13.97 -9.30
N LYS A 612 6.70 12.75 -9.58
CA LYS A 612 5.79 11.58 -9.68
C LYS A 612 5.04 11.34 -8.37
N LEU A 613 5.70 11.62 -7.24
CA LEU A 613 5.12 11.55 -5.89
C LEU A 613 4.27 12.78 -5.53
N LYS A 614 4.04 13.71 -6.47
CA LYS A 614 3.29 14.98 -6.26
C LYS A 614 3.97 15.98 -5.32
N VAL A 615 5.24 15.81 -5.05
CA VAL A 615 6.05 16.82 -4.37
C VAL A 615 6.40 17.93 -5.37
N LYS A 616 6.16 19.17 -5.01
CA LYS A 616 6.59 20.31 -5.83
C LYS A 616 8.11 20.47 -5.72
N THR A 617 8.78 20.65 -6.83
CA THR A 617 10.25 20.72 -6.88
C THR A 617 10.73 21.99 -7.54
N TYR A 618 11.64 22.68 -6.88
CA TYR A 618 12.23 23.92 -7.36
C TYR A 618 13.75 23.88 -7.26
N ALA A 619 14.45 24.60 -8.15
CA ALA A 619 15.89 24.82 -8.07
C ALA A 619 16.17 26.32 -8.04
N VAL A 620 16.83 26.79 -7.00
CA VAL A 620 17.32 28.17 -6.92
C VAL A 620 18.65 28.25 -7.65
N ILE A 621 18.76 29.15 -8.61
CA ILE A 621 20.00 29.38 -9.36
C ILE A 621 20.71 30.62 -8.82
N ASP A 622 21.98 30.41 -8.41
CA ASP A 622 22.94 31.47 -8.08
C ASP A 622 23.76 31.91 -9.29
N GLY A 623 24.52 32.95 -9.22
CA GLY A 623 25.30 33.48 -10.32
C GLY A 623 26.65 32.78 -10.58
N GLU A 624 26.96 31.70 -9.90
CA GLU A 624 28.23 30.99 -10.06
C GLU A 624 28.37 30.43 -11.48
N ARG A 625 29.56 30.62 -12.09
CA ARG A 625 29.84 30.31 -13.51
C ARG A 625 30.53 28.97 -13.73
N ASP A 626 30.99 28.33 -12.69
CA ASP A 626 32.00 27.26 -12.70
C ASP A 626 31.44 25.82 -12.64
N GLY A 627 30.26 25.59 -13.17
CA GLY A 627 29.71 24.21 -13.27
C GLY A 627 29.28 23.62 -11.93
N THR A 628 29.11 24.44 -10.90
CA THR A 628 28.57 24.00 -9.61
C THR A 628 27.10 23.65 -9.71
N SER A 629 26.60 22.94 -8.72
CA SER A 629 25.28 22.25 -8.73
C SER A 629 24.10 23.11 -9.13
N ASN A 630 24.11 24.39 -8.76
CA ASN A 630 22.99 25.31 -9.03
C ASN A 630 23.42 26.52 -9.88
N SER A 631 24.56 26.41 -10.61
CA SER A 631 24.95 27.38 -11.60
C SER A 631 23.97 27.40 -12.78
N VAL A 632 24.01 28.48 -13.55
CA VAL A 632 23.17 28.61 -14.77
C VAL A 632 23.41 27.47 -15.74
N ILE A 633 24.66 27.01 -15.92
CA ILE A 633 25.00 25.89 -16.79
C ILE A 633 24.67 24.54 -16.13
N GLY A 634 25.06 24.39 -14.87
CA GLY A 634 24.88 23.11 -14.14
C GLY A 634 23.44 22.65 -14.02
N CYS A 635 22.49 23.58 -13.90
CA CYS A 635 21.08 23.26 -13.79
C CYS A 635 20.35 23.12 -15.15
N SER A 636 20.98 23.58 -16.26
CA SER A 636 20.34 23.61 -17.59
C SER A 636 19.99 22.22 -18.14
N ALA A 637 20.69 21.18 -17.70
CA ALA A 637 20.40 19.79 -18.08
C ALA A 637 19.22 19.17 -17.33
N PHE A 638 18.72 19.84 -16.29
CA PHE A 638 17.74 19.28 -15.34
C PHE A 638 16.48 20.13 -15.20
N GLU A 639 16.35 21.24 -15.95
CA GLU A 639 15.21 22.16 -15.81
C GLU A 639 13.85 21.45 -16.00
N GLN A 640 13.80 20.40 -16.83
CA GLN A 640 12.59 19.61 -17.03
C GLN A 640 12.23 18.73 -15.81
N ALA A 641 13.21 18.40 -14.98
CA ALA A 641 12.99 17.61 -13.78
C ALA A 641 12.29 18.42 -12.67
N TYR A 642 12.41 19.75 -12.72
CA TYR A 642 11.79 20.67 -11.76
C TYR A 642 10.45 21.22 -12.24
N ASP A 643 9.59 21.62 -11.30
CA ASP A 643 8.37 22.38 -11.62
C ASP A 643 8.72 23.79 -12.09
N ALA A 644 9.68 24.43 -11.45
CA ALA A 644 10.27 25.68 -11.90
C ALA A 644 11.72 25.83 -11.41
N VAL A 645 12.44 26.71 -12.12
CA VAL A 645 13.77 27.16 -11.78
C VAL A 645 13.66 28.62 -11.35
N LEU A 646 14.32 28.97 -10.25
CA LEU A 646 14.20 30.24 -9.56
C LEU A 646 15.51 31.01 -9.59
N PRO A 647 15.78 31.82 -10.64
CA PRO A 647 16.94 32.68 -10.66
C PRO A 647 16.84 33.77 -9.59
N GLU A 648 17.92 33.98 -8.81
CA GLU A 648 17.89 34.91 -7.67
C GLU A 648 17.88 36.37 -8.06
N THR A 649 18.43 36.70 -9.22
CA THR A 649 18.48 38.09 -9.68
C THR A 649 17.97 38.22 -11.13
N PRO A 650 17.54 39.43 -11.55
CA PRO A 650 17.14 39.68 -12.93
C PRO A 650 18.28 39.42 -13.93
N GLU A 651 19.56 39.56 -13.51
CA GLU A 651 20.71 39.25 -14.32
C GLU A 651 20.86 37.77 -14.58
N ILE A 652 20.74 36.95 -13.52
CA ILE A 652 20.73 35.47 -13.62
C ILE A 652 19.55 35.03 -14.48
N MET A 653 18.39 35.64 -14.33
CA MET A 653 17.21 35.37 -15.17
C MET A 653 17.51 35.60 -16.65
N ARG A 654 18.23 36.70 -16.99
CA ARG A 654 18.64 36.98 -18.38
C ARG A 654 19.67 35.97 -18.89
N LEU A 655 20.61 35.54 -18.05
CA LEU A 655 21.57 34.51 -18.39
C LEU A 655 20.92 33.16 -18.65
N CYS A 656 19.97 32.75 -17.81
CA CYS A 656 19.19 31.54 -18.01
C CYS A 656 18.46 31.53 -19.36
N ARG A 657 17.84 32.67 -19.72
CA ARG A 657 17.19 32.82 -21.04
C ARG A 657 18.21 32.71 -22.20
N ALA A 658 19.37 33.31 -22.04
CA ALA A 658 20.44 33.26 -23.05
C ALA A 658 21.03 31.84 -23.24
N VAL A 659 21.04 31.02 -22.20
CA VAL A 659 21.47 29.60 -22.25
C VAL A 659 20.38 28.69 -22.80
N GLY A 660 19.13 29.16 -22.92
CA GLY A 660 18.06 28.42 -23.55
C GLY A 660 17.05 27.76 -22.58
N TYR A 661 16.99 28.21 -21.35
CA TYR A 661 15.93 27.72 -20.44
C TYR A 661 14.53 28.04 -20.97
N PRO A 662 13.60 27.08 -20.95
CA PRO A 662 12.23 27.34 -21.36
C PRO A 662 11.59 28.42 -20.50
N SER A 663 10.95 29.41 -21.13
CA SER A 663 10.35 30.56 -20.42
C SER A 663 9.31 30.16 -19.39
N GLY A 664 8.56 29.07 -19.64
CA GLY A 664 7.57 28.52 -18.69
C GLY A 664 8.18 27.90 -17.43
N LYS A 665 9.48 27.59 -17.46
CA LYS A 665 10.21 27.03 -16.30
C LYS A 665 10.86 28.10 -15.43
N LEU A 666 11.14 29.28 -15.97
CA LEU A 666 11.76 30.37 -15.23
C LEU A 666 10.68 31.16 -14.48
N LYS A 667 10.80 31.21 -13.16
CA LYS A 667 9.88 31.94 -12.29
C LYS A 667 10.65 32.72 -11.22
N GLU A 668 10.06 33.79 -10.76
CA GLU A 668 10.52 34.49 -9.56
C GLU A 668 10.04 33.78 -8.30
N TRP A 669 10.79 33.90 -7.20
CA TRP A 669 10.42 33.30 -5.91
C TRP A 669 8.99 33.66 -5.48
N ASN A 670 8.65 34.97 -5.52
CA ASN A 670 7.35 35.47 -5.10
C ASN A 670 6.19 35.01 -6.00
N ALA A 671 6.47 34.62 -7.24
CA ALA A 671 5.46 34.02 -8.13
C ALA A 671 5.12 32.58 -7.74
N CYS A 672 6.07 31.85 -7.16
CA CYS A 672 5.86 30.51 -6.67
C CYS A 672 5.34 30.47 -5.23
N PHE A 673 5.71 31.47 -4.44
CA PHE A 673 5.38 31.60 -3.02
C PHE A 673 4.81 33.02 -2.76
N PRO A 674 3.56 33.29 -3.17
CA PRO A 674 2.95 34.62 -2.96
C PRO A 674 2.69 34.85 -1.48
N ALA A 675 3.02 36.05 -0.98
CA ALA A 675 2.70 36.45 0.39
C ALA A 675 1.19 36.28 0.65
N GLN A 676 0.84 35.67 1.75
CA GLN A 676 -0.55 35.61 2.18
C GLN A 676 -1.00 37.07 2.44
N ARG A 677 -1.97 37.53 1.67
CA ARG A 677 -2.67 38.78 2.03
C ARG A 677 -3.30 38.51 3.39
N GLU A 678 -2.99 39.34 4.40
CA GLU A 678 -3.73 39.33 5.64
C GLU A 678 -5.21 39.38 5.28
N PRO A 679 -6.07 38.51 5.83
CA PRO A 679 -7.49 38.65 5.67
C PRO A 679 -7.81 40.06 6.18
N ALA A 680 -8.46 40.89 5.35
CA ALA A 680 -8.90 42.24 5.75
C ALA A 680 -9.68 42.09 7.06
N ILE A 681 -9.07 42.50 8.14
CA ILE A 681 -9.73 42.54 9.46
C ILE A 681 -10.88 43.52 9.30
N ASN A 682 -12.07 42.96 9.08
CA ASN A 682 -13.29 43.75 9.22
C ASN A 682 -13.30 44.30 10.66
N LYS A 683 -12.95 45.56 10.78
CA LYS A 683 -13.14 46.33 12.00
C LYS A 683 -14.64 46.49 12.24
N GLU A 684 -15.27 45.44 12.77
CA GLU A 684 -16.55 45.50 13.48
C GLU A 684 -16.68 44.23 14.33
N LEU A 685 -15.93 44.19 15.43
CA LEU A 685 -16.33 43.40 16.59
C LEU A 685 -16.33 44.36 17.79
N LYS A 686 -17.54 44.75 18.13
CA LYS A 686 -17.85 45.44 19.38
C LYS A 686 -17.36 44.59 20.57
N GLN A 687 -16.70 45.31 21.48
CA GLN A 687 -16.52 44.85 22.87
C GLN A 687 -17.79 44.16 23.37
N THR A 688 -17.69 42.90 23.76
CA THR A 688 -18.25 42.34 25.01
C THR A 688 -18.01 40.84 25.03
N ASP A 689 -17.63 40.43 26.23
CA ASP A 689 -17.62 39.09 26.82
C ASP A 689 -16.29 38.34 26.89
N VAL A 690 -15.58 38.77 27.92
CA VAL A 690 -14.67 37.93 28.72
C VAL A 690 -15.53 36.93 29.48
N LEU A 691 -15.36 35.64 29.24
CA LEU A 691 -15.75 34.60 30.18
C LEU A 691 -14.62 33.58 30.29
N TYR A 692 -14.06 33.53 31.50
CA TYR A 692 -13.20 32.49 32.01
C TYR A 692 -13.93 31.15 32.01
N LEU A 693 -13.31 30.12 31.43
CA LEU A 693 -13.18 28.78 32.03
C LEU A 693 -12.08 27.99 31.31
#